data_7d80b6661b2cf43c13edee45035db93e
#
_entry.id   7d80b6661b2cf43c13edee45035db93e
#
_cell.length_a   1.000
_cell.length_b   1.000
_cell.length_c   1.000
_cell.angle_alpha   90.00
_cell.angle_beta   90.00
_cell.angle_gamma   90.00
#
_symmetry.space_group_name_H-M   'P 1'
#
loop_
_entity.id
_entity.type
_entity.pdbx_description
1 polymer ?
#
loop_
_entity_poly.entity_id
_entity_poly.type
_entity_poly.pdbx_seq_one_letter_code
_entity_poly.pdbx_strand_id
1 'polypeptide(L)'
;MAKSLFIAEKPSVAREFANALKVNGRSVDGYIVTWCVGHLVTMSYPEVYDMKYKRWSLETLPFLPKEWKYQVIDSVKKQFGIVSGLLNRADVDTIYVCTDSGREGEYIYRLVAQMAGVQGKRQKRVWIDSQTEEEILRGIREAKDLSEYDHLADSAYLRAKEDYLMGINFSRALTLKYGPSVSNYMRSSDRTVISVGRVMTCVLGMAVRREREIREFVKTPFYRVIGTFGPAGISIDGEWRAVEGSRYYGTPCLYKENGFKERKDAEALIAWLWERENGSENSGVMQSEVSDAGKANAGLMSVYNTSQGTILKVEKKKETKNPPLLYNLAELQNDCSKMFKISPDQTLKVVQELYERKLVTYPRTDARVLSTAVAKEISKNIGGLTHYEPLAAFASEAMQAGLWKNIAKTRYVNDKQITDHYAIIPTGQGLGALRSLPELNRKIYQVIVRRFLSIFYPAAIYQKYAVEIEVKGEHFFAGFKVLKEVGYLKVAEIPKKKKDTAGEGVGRTNRLETGIDGNDAENPAGEADGTDSSQPKVIDASHPEFIQMLEQLKKGMKVSLDDLQIKEGETSPPKRYSSGSMILAMENAGQLIEDEELRAQIKGSGIGTSATRAEILKKLFNIKYMALNEKTQVITPTYLGELIYEVVHTSMKQLLNPELTASWEKGLTYVAEGSITPDEYMQKLERFVIGRTYNAVHMGNAYGLRPAFDAVAVFYQNAEKEKKSSRSAKSAGNMKAARATKAGTK
;
A
#
# COMPACT_ATOMS: atom_id res chain seq x y z
N MET A 1 -14.72 28.42 42.68
CA MET A 1 -14.63 26.96 42.55
C MET A 1 -13.51 26.64 41.58
N ALA A 2 -12.69 25.63 41.85
CA ALA A 2 -11.64 25.17 41.00
C ALA A 2 -12.25 24.57 39.70
N LYS A 3 -11.67 24.89 38.55
CA LYS A 3 -12.16 24.46 37.24
C LYS A 3 -11.20 23.49 36.57
N SER A 4 -11.76 22.59 35.76
CA SER A 4 -10.98 21.70 34.87
C SER A 4 -11.02 22.22 33.43
N LEU A 5 -9.85 22.32 32.81
CA LEU A 5 -9.68 22.73 31.41
C LEU A 5 -9.43 21.52 30.54
N PHE A 6 -10.24 21.32 29.51
CA PHE A 6 -10.09 20.27 28.49
C PHE A 6 -9.54 20.92 27.21
N ILE A 7 -8.38 20.48 26.76
CA ILE A 7 -7.74 21.00 25.55
C ILE A 7 -7.67 19.93 24.46
N ALA A 8 -8.42 20.12 23.39
CA ALA A 8 -8.45 19.22 22.24
C ALA A 8 -7.50 19.71 21.13
N GLU A 9 -7.15 18.83 20.18
CA GLU A 9 -6.32 19.19 19.04
C GLU A 9 -7.06 20.05 18.00
N LYS A 10 -8.37 19.81 17.82
CA LYS A 10 -9.20 20.45 16.79
C LYS A 10 -10.54 20.92 17.34
N PRO A 11 -11.16 21.94 16.69
CA PRO A 11 -12.48 22.45 17.10
C PRO A 11 -13.59 21.38 17.08
N SER A 12 -13.56 20.45 16.12
CA SER A 12 -14.52 19.34 16.00
C SER A 12 -14.45 18.42 17.23
N VAL A 13 -13.25 18.05 17.65
CA VAL A 13 -13.01 17.21 18.82
C VAL A 13 -13.44 17.93 20.11
N ALA A 14 -13.09 19.20 20.25
CA ALA A 14 -13.50 20.01 21.40
C ALA A 14 -15.03 20.06 21.57
N ARG A 15 -15.77 20.13 20.45
CA ARG A 15 -17.24 20.10 20.47
C ARG A 15 -17.76 18.78 21.02
N GLU A 16 -17.15 17.67 20.67
CA GLU A 16 -17.57 16.36 21.16
C GLU A 16 -17.30 16.20 22.67
N PHE A 17 -16.15 16.69 23.15
CA PHE A 17 -15.88 16.78 24.59
C PHE A 17 -16.88 17.68 25.30
N ALA A 18 -17.21 18.84 24.73
CA ALA A 18 -18.23 19.73 25.32
C ALA A 18 -19.60 19.07 25.37
N ASN A 19 -19.98 18.33 24.32
CA ASN A 19 -21.25 17.59 24.31
C ASN A 19 -21.27 16.48 25.36
N ALA A 20 -20.21 15.67 25.46
CA ALA A 20 -20.10 14.58 26.43
C ALA A 20 -20.11 15.09 27.88
N LEU A 21 -19.50 16.25 28.13
CA LEU A 21 -19.49 16.93 29.43
C LEU A 21 -20.75 17.77 29.67
N LYS A 22 -21.68 17.83 28.72
CA LYS A 22 -22.92 18.67 28.78
C LYS A 22 -22.65 20.16 29.01
N VAL A 23 -21.54 20.64 28.46
CA VAL A 23 -21.14 22.06 28.54
C VAL A 23 -21.87 22.83 27.44
N ASN A 24 -23.00 23.49 27.85
CA ASN A 24 -23.75 24.39 26.96
C ASN A 24 -23.18 25.81 27.07
N GLY A 25 -22.43 26.24 26.02
CA GLY A 25 -21.76 27.54 26.01
C GLY A 25 -20.30 27.48 26.49
N ARG A 26 -19.70 28.65 26.85
CA ARG A 26 -18.27 28.78 27.13
C ARG A 26 -17.81 28.24 28.49
N SER A 27 -18.69 28.02 29.42
CA SER A 27 -18.39 27.31 30.68
C SER A 27 -19.69 26.91 31.39
N VAL A 28 -19.79 25.68 31.84
CA VAL A 28 -20.72 25.22 32.87
C VAL A 28 -19.93 25.06 34.16
N ASP A 29 -20.59 25.11 35.31
CA ASP A 29 -19.90 25.01 36.58
C ASP A 29 -18.85 23.91 36.63
N GLY A 30 -17.58 24.33 36.69
CA GLY A 30 -16.43 23.46 36.82
C GLY A 30 -15.65 23.08 35.56
N TYR A 31 -16.20 23.22 34.33
CA TYR A 31 -15.52 22.78 33.12
C TYR A 31 -15.33 23.87 32.06
N ILE A 32 -14.17 23.88 31.44
CA ILE A 32 -13.84 24.74 30.28
C ILE A 32 -13.31 23.84 29.18
N VAL A 33 -13.78 24.00 27.94
CA VAL A 33 -13.29 23.28 26.80
C VAL A 33 -12.67 24.23 25.78
N THR A 34 -11.45 23.94 25.35
CA THR A 34 -10.73 24.69 24.31
C THR A 34 -10.04 23.77 23.33
N TRP A 35 -9.40 24.32 22.31
CA TRP A 35 -8.76 23.54 21.26
C TRP A 35 -7.54 24.23 20.68
N CYS A 36 -6.64 23.43 20.15
CA CYS A 36 -5.65 23.84 19.17
C CYS A 36 -6.25 23.85 17.75
N VAL A 37 -5.46 24.16 16.74
CA VAL A 37 -5.82 24.00 15.32
C VAL A 37 -4.73 23.16 14.62
N GLY A 38 -4.33 22.07 15.26
CA GLY A 38 -3.09 21.37 15.03
C GLY A 38 -1.94 22.09 15.75
N HIS A 39 -0.77 22.16 15.12
CA HIS A 39 0.39 22.86 15.71
C HIS A 39 0.13 24.37 15.88
N LEU A 40 0.32 24.86 17.10
CA LEU A 40 0.34 26.30 17.43
C LEU A 40 1.78 26.81 17.57
N VAL A 41 2.72 25.92 17.85
CA VAL A 41 4.13 26.19 18.10
C VAL A 41 4.99 25.34 17.19
N THR A 42 6.12 25.88 16.78
CA THR A 42 7.12 25.19 15.94
C THR A 42 8.54 25.50 16.43
N MET A 43 9.51 24.69 16.03
CA MET A 43 10.92 25.02 16.25
C MET A 43 11.30 26.29 15.49
N SER A 44 12.09 27.15 16.13
CA SER A 44 12.55 28.40 15.52
C SER A 44 13.54 28.14 14.39
N TYR A 45 13.48 28.99 13.36
CA TYR A 45 14.44 28.94 12.26
C TYR A 45 15.86 29.29 12.74
N PRO A 46 16.93 28.85 12.03
CA PRO A 46 18.31 29.07 12.43
C PRO A 46 18.69 30.55 12.67
N GLU A 47 18.11 31.48 11.95
CA GLU A 47 18.34 32.93 12.10
C GLU A 47 17.87 33.49 13.45
N VAL A 48 16.98 32.81 14.17
CA VAL A 48 16.56 33.19 15.53
C VAL A 48 17.65 32.89 16.56
N TYR A 49 18.55 31.97 16.23
CA TYR A 49 19.70 31.62 17.06
C TYR A 49 20.86 32.59 16.84
N ASP A 50 21.15 32.90 15.57
CA ASP A 50 22.14 33.87 15.15
C ASP A 50 21.84 34.32 13.71
N MET A 51 21.83 35.64 13.45
CA MET A 51 21.58 36.23 12.14
C MET A 51 22.50 35.75 11.04
N LYS A 52 23.70 35.25 11.37
CA LYS A 52 24.62 34.64 10.38
C LYS A 52 23.99 33.46 9.64
N TYR A 53 23.06 32.74 10.27
CA TYR A 53 22.35 31.61 9.65
C TYR A 53 21.25 32.00 8.67
N LYS A 54 20.90 33.30 8.59
CA LYS A 54 19.90 33.79 7.61
C LYS A 54 20.40 33.63 6.19
N ARG A 55 21.68 33.94 5.94
CA ARG A 55 22.35 33.67 4.66
C ARG A 55 22.95 32.27 4.69
N TRP A 56 22.56 31.44 3.74
CA TRP A 56 23.13 30.09 3.63
C TRP A 56 24.59 30.16 3.21
N SER A 57 25.48 29.58 3.99
CA SER A 57 26.92 29.45 3.75
C SER A 57 27.39 28.06 4.20
N LEU A 58 28.36 27.48 3.48
CA LEU A 58 29.00 26.23 3.86
C LEU A 58 29.78 26.35 5.19
N GLU A 59 30.30 27.54 5.47
CA GLU A 59 31.04 27.83 6.70
C GLU A 59 30.19 27.77 7.97
N THR A 60 28.88 27.93 7.82
CA THR A 60 27.91 27.89 8.94
C THR A 60 27.30 26.52 9.16
N LEU A 61 27.81 25.48 8.49
CA LEU A 61 27.31 24.11 8.59
C LEU A 61 28.36 23.20 9.28
N PRO A 62 27.91 22.21 10.10
CA PRO A 62 26.52 21.96 10.44
C PRO A 62 25.97 22.94 11.48
N PHE A 63 24.67 23.26 11.35
CA PHE A 63 23.92 23.97 12.38
C PHE A 63 23.44 22.98 13.44
N LEU A 64 23.92 23.11 14.65
CA LEU A 64 23.60 22.27 15.82
C LEU A 64 23.33 23.19 17.03
N PRO A 65 22.07 23.49 17.34
CA PRO A 65 21.72 24.35 18.47
C PRO A 65 22.00 23.63 19.79
N LYS A 66 22.67 24.30 20.71
CA LYS A 66 22.90 23.80 22.09
C LYS A 66 21.57 23.82 22.89
N GLU A 67 20.81 24.88 22.72
CA GLU A 67 19.50 25.06 23.34
C GLU A 67 18.45 25.18 22.26
N TRP A 68 17.35 24.45 22.41
CA TRP A 68 16.27 24.46 21.42
C TRP A 68 15.31 25.62 21.67
N LYS A 69 15.11 26.46 20.66
CA LYS A 69 14.16 27.59 20.68
C LYS A 69 12.91 27.24 19.91
N TYR A 70 11.78 27.66 20.45
CA TYR A 70 10.48 27.46 19.82
C TYR A 70 9.80 28.80 19.62
N GLN A 71 8.85 28.85 18.69
CA GLN A 71 8.10 30.08 18.37
C GLN A 71 6.68 29.74 18.03
N VAL A 72 5.77 30.67 18.36
CA VAL A 72 4.36 30.57 17.95
C VAL A 72 4.26 30.79 16.44
N ILE A 73 3.49 29.95 15.76
CA ILE A 73 3.23 30.06 14.33
C ILE A 73 2.35 31.30 14.09
N ASP A 74 2.82 32.23 13.24
CA ASP A 74 2.17 33.53 13.03
C ASP A 74 0.70 33.44 12.62
N SER A 75 0.36 32.50 11.73
CA SER A 75 -1.02 32.31 11.23
C SER A 75 -2.02 31.89 12.31
N VAL A 76 -1.56 31.34 13.42
CA VAL A 76 -2.39 30.82 14.51
C VAL A 76 -2.13 31.53 15.85
N LYS A 77 -1.40 32.63 15.85
CA LYS A 77 -1.03 33.42 17.05
C LYS A 77 -2.24 33.82 17.90
N LYS A 78 -3.37 34.17 17.25
CA LYS A 78 -4.61 34.51 17.94
C LYS A 78 -5.14 33.31 18.76
N GLN A 79 -5.13 32.12 18.19
CA GLN A 79 -5.59 30.90 18.85
C GLN A 79 -4.64 30.52 19.98
N PHE A 80 -3.32 30.64 19.77
CA PHE A 80 -2.34 30.43 20.84
C PHE A 80 -2.60 31.38 22.04
N GLY A 81 -2.87 32.65 21.79
CA GLY A 81 -3.19 33.62 22.85
C GLY A 81 -4.41 33.21 23.69
N ILE A 82 -5.48 32.71 23.03
CA ILE A 82 -6.67 32.19 23.70
C ILE A 82 -6.31 30.98 24.58
N VAL A 83 -5.61 30.01 24.01
CA VAL A 83 -5.24 28.77 24.71
C VAL A 83 -4.30 29.07 25.89
N SER A 84 -3.27 29.87 25.68
CA SER A 84 -2.31 30.28 26.71
C SER A 84 -3.01 31.02 27.86
N GLY A 85 -3.93 31.93 27.53
CA GLY A 85 -4.72 32.63 28.55
C GLY A 85 -5.57 31.69 29.39
N LEU A 86 -6.19 30.67 28.78
CA LEU A 86 -7.00 29.68 29.49
C LEU A 86 -6.15 28.72 30.35
N LEU A 87 -5.00 28.29 29.84
CA LEU A 87 -4.07 27.42 30.59
C LEU A 87 -3.56 28.06 31.87
N ASN A 88 -3.36 29.38 31.86
CA ASN A 88 -2.81 30.15 32.98
C ASN A 88 -3.88 30.81 33.88
N ARG A 89 -5.18 30.54 33.68
CA ARG A 89 -6.23 31.06 34.54
C ARG A 89 -6.04 30.60 35.97
N ALA A 90 -6.20 31.53 36.93
CA ALA A 90 -6.06 31.24 38.35
C ALA A 90 -7.11 30.25 38.89
N ASP A 91 -8.31 30.24 38.31
CA ASP A 91 -9.39 29.33 38.70
C ASP A 91 -9.33 27.94 38.02
N VAL A 92 -8.37 27.69 37.15
CA VAL A 92 -8.06 26.35 36.55
C VAL A 92 -7.01 25.66 37.41
N ASP A 93 -7.33 24.52 37.99
CA ASP A 93 -6.41 23.70 38.78
C ASP A 93 -5.96 22.44 38.04
N THR A 94 -6.82 21.88 37.21
CA THR A 94 -6.55 20.63 36.46
C THR A 94 -6.74 20.85 34.96
N ILE A 95 -5.77 20.38 34.17
CA ILE A 95 -5.78 20.39 32.71
C ILE A 95 -5.90 18.95 32.21
N TYR A 96 -6.95 18.67 31.45
CA TYR A 96 -7.11 17.42 30.73
C TYR A 96 -6.62 17.58 29.28
N VAL A 97 -5.58 16.84 28.93
CA VAL A 97 -4.95 16.84 27.61
C VAL A 97 -5.71 15.89 26.73
N CYS A 98 -6.51 16.42 25.82
CA CYS A 98 -7.39 15.70 24.91
C CYS A 98 -6.97 15.87 23.44
N THR A 99 -5.69 16.12 23.18
CA THR A 99 -5.11 16.04 21.85
C THR A 99 -5.12 14.59 21.35
N ASP A 100 -5.03 14.38 20.04
CA ASP A 100 -5.10 13.04 19.46
C ASP A 100 -4.15 12.08 20.21
N SER A 101 -4.59 10.86 20.46
CA SER A 101 -3.84 9.87 21.24
C SER A 101 -2.68 9.33 20.40
N GLY A 102 -1.45 9.78 20.68
CA GLY A 102 -0.25 9.44 19.93
C GLY A 102 0.87 10.45 20.11
N ARG A 103 2.05 10.14 19.53
CA ARG A 103 3.26 11.01 19.60
C ARG A 103 2.98 12.44 19.17
N GLU A 104 2.22 12.62 18.10
CA GLU A 104 1.93 13.94 17.54
C GLU A 104 1.11 14.79 18.50
N GLY A 105 0.07 14.21 19.11
CA GLY A 105 -0.76 14.89 20.09
C GLY A 105 0.02 15.27 21.36
N GLU A 106 0.97 14.42 21.81
CA GLU A 106 1.90 14.76 22.89
C GLU A 106 2.74 15.97 22.51
N TYR A 107 3.36 15.95 21.32
CA TYR A 107 4.23 17.03 20.86
C TYR A 107 3.47 18.36 20.75
N ILE A 108 2.25 18.35 20.20
CA ILE A 108 1.42 19.54 20.06
C ILE A 108 1.13 20.17 21.44
N TYR A 109 0.63 19.37 22.39
CA TYR A 109 0.28 19.91 23.70
C TYR A 109 1.49 20.35 24.51
N ARG A 110 2.56 19.52 24.58
CA ARG A 110 3.76 19.83 25.36
C ARG A 110 4.42 21.13 24.91
N LEU A 111 4.50 21.38 23.60
CA LEU A 111 4.99 22.65 23.08
C LEU A 111 4.11 23.84 23.45
N VAL A 112 2.80 23.67 23.42
CA VAL A 112 1.85 24.72 23.81
C VAL A 112 1.99 25.03 25.29
N ALA A 113 2.03 24.01 26.14
CA ALA A 113 2.20 24.16 27.58
C ALA A 113 3.53 24.85 27.95
N GLN A 114 4.61 24.44 27.30
CA GLN A 114 5.95 25.03 27.45
C GLN A 114 5.96 26.53 27.07
N MET A 115 5.43 26.86 25.90
CA MET A 115 5.39 28.24 25.40
C MET A 115 4.42 29.13 26.17
N ALA A 116 3.36 28.55 26.73
CA ALA A 116 2.42 29.25 27.62
C ALA A 116 2.98 29.44 29.03
N GLY A 117 4.08 28.75 29.40
CA GLY A 117 4.66 28.81 30.73
C GLY A 117 3.77 28.21 31.82
N VAL A 118 3.12 27.08 31.53
CA VAL A 118 2.19 26.42 32.47
C VAL A 118 2.94 25.90 33.69
N GLN A 119 2.59 26.34 34.87
CA GLN A 119 3.18 25.91 36.14
C GLN A 119 2.11 25.68 37.20
N GLY A 120 2.38 24.75 38.15
CA GLY A 120 1.54 24.52 39.33
C GLY A 120 0.14 23.94 39.02
N LYS A 121 -0.09 23.39 37.84
CA LYS A 121 -1.36 22.76 37.43
C LYS A 121 -1.21 21.24 37.41
N ARG A 122 -2.24 20.53 37.84
CA ARG A 122 -2.33 19.09 37.58
C ARG A 122 -2.64 18.87 36.12
N GLN A 123 -1.89 17.99 35.45
CA GLN A 123 -2.06 17.69 34.04
C GLN A 123 -2.35 16.21 33.87
N LYS A 124 -3.48 15.89 33.23
CA LYS A 124 -3.93 14.52 33.02
C LYS A 124 -4.10 14.23 31.53
N ARG A 125 -3.60 13.12 31.07
CA ARG A 125 -3.70 12.67 29.67
C ARG A 125 -4.94 11.82 29.48
N VAL A 126 -5.85 12.29 28.60
CA VAL A 126 -7.00 11.53 28.14
C VAL A 126 -6.59 10.73 26.91
N TRP A 127 -6.80 9.43 26.96
CA TRP A 127 -6.49 8.52 25.86
C TRP A 127 -7.76 7.83 25.38
N ILE A 128 -8.15 8.09 24.12
CA ILE A 128 -9.38 7.59 23.51
C ILE A 128 -9.14 7.06 22.11
N ASP A 129 -9.88 6.01 21.74
CA ASP A 129 -9.83 5.37 20.43
C ASP A 129 -10.99 5.76 19.52
N SER A 130 -12.04 6.39 20.08
CA SER A 130 -13.16 6.93 19.32
C SER A 130 -13.73 8.18 19.98
N GLN A 131 -14.57 8.93 19.27
CA GLN A 131 -15.21 10.15 19.79
C GLN A 131 -16.66 9.92 20.22
N THR A 132 -17.02 8.68 20.55
CA THR A 132 -18.33 8.40 21.15
C THR A 132 -18.40 8.97 22.58
N GLU A 133 -19.57 9.35 23.05
CA GLU A 133 -19.77 9.91 24.39
C GLU A 133 -19.24 8.95 25.46
N GLU A 134 -19.54 7.65 25.34
CA GLU A 134 -19.11 6.60 26.25
C GLU A 134 -17.57 6.54 26.35
N GLU A 135 -16.89 6.57 25.21
CA GLU A 135 -15.43 6.49 25.14
C GLU A 135 -14.75 7.76 25.69
N ILE A 136 -15.30 8.94 25.39
CA ILE A 136 -14.81 10.21 25.96
C ILE A 136 -14.93 10.19 27.49
N LEU A 137 -16.08 9.80 28.01
CA LEU A 137 -16.29 9.73 29.47
C LEU A 137 -15.41 8.66 30.13
N ARG A 138 -15.17 7.53 29.45
CA ARG A 138 -14.21 6.52 29.89
C ARG A 138 -12.81 7.11 29.96
N GLY A 139 -12.33 7.71 28.87
CA GLY A 139 -10.99 8.30 28.79
C GLY A 139 -10.74 9.39 29.84
N ILE A 140 -11.76 10.17 30.19
CA ILE A 140 -11.69 11.19 31.29
C ILE A 140 -11.54 10.51 32.63
N ARG A 141 -12.33 9.47 32.92
CA ARG A 141 -12.25 8.73 34.22
C ARG A 141 -10.91 8.03 34.39
N GLU A 142 -10.37 7.48 33.32
CA GLU A 142 -9.13 6.71 33.31
C GLU A 142 -7.89 7.56 32.99
N ALA A 143 -8.06 8.90 32.90
CA ALA A 143 -6.99 9.82 32.56
C ALA A 143 -5.83 9.72 33.57
N LYS A 144 -4.66 9.36 33.06
CA LYS A 144 -3.43 9.20 33.82
C LYS A 144 -2.71 10.55 33.99
N ASP A 145 -1.77 10.59 34.91
CA ASP A 145 -0.86 11.72 34.99
C ASP A 145 -0.09 11.92 33.70
N LEU A 146 0.15 13.17 33.32
CA LEU A 146 0.85 13.47 32.06
C LEU A 146 2.27 12.92 32.06
N SER A 147 2.92 12.79 33.21
CA SER A 147 4.28 12.25 33.37
C SER A 147 4.39 10.77 32.94
N GLU A 148 3.31 9.99 32.99
CA GLU A 148 3.34 8.62 32.50
C GLU A 148 3.59 8.52 30.97
N TYR A 149 3.49 9.65 30.27
CA TYR A 149 3.73 9.74 28.82
C TYR A 149 5.04 10.48 28.47
N ASP A 150 5.96 10.67 29.44
CA ASP A 150 7.21 11.43 29.21
C ASP A 150 8.11 10.77 28.16
N HIS A 151 8.30 9.45 28.20
CA HIS A 151 9.08 8.74 27.18
C HIS A 151 8.47 8.87 25.79
N LEU A 152 7.12 8.84 25.68
CA LEU A 152 6.43 9.06 24.43
C LEU A 152 6.66 10.49 23.91
N ALA A 153 6.58 11.47 24.79
CA ALA A 153 6.87 12.86 24.49
C ALA A 153 8.32 13.05 24.05
N ASP A 154 9.28 12.45 24.75
CA ASP A 154 10.72 12.49 24.38
C ASP A 154 10.94 11.95 22.98
N SER A 155 10.35 10.81 22.63
CA SER A 155 10.46 10.26 21.29
C SER A 155 9.87 11.19 20.22
N ALA A 156 8.80 11.93 20.56
CA ALA A 156 8.18 12.91 19.67
C ALA A 156 9.05 14.15 19.46
N TYR A 157 9.65 14.68 20.53
CA TYR A 157 10.62 15.78 20.46
C TYR A 157 11.85 15.38 19.65
N LEU A 158 12.40 14.20 19.90
CA LEU A 158 13.59 13.70 19.20
C LEU A 158 13.33 13.52 17.72
N ARG A 159 12.17 13.01 17.34
CA ARG A 159 11.78 12.89 15.95
C ARG A 159 11.73 14.25 15.25
N ALA A 160 11.11 15.23 15.90
CA ALA A 160 11.05 16.59 15.34
C ALA A 160 12.44 17.20 15.20
N LYS A 161 13.33 17.02 16.20
CA LYS A 161 14.74 17.47 16.18
C LYS A 161 15.54 16.77 15.07
N GLU A 162 15.34 15.47 14.89
CA GLU A 162 15.97 14.67 13.83
C GLU A 162 15.59 15.19 12.45
N ASP A 163 14.29 15.32 12.17
CA ASP A 163 13.81 15.82 10.88
C ASP A 163 14.27 17.26 10.63
N TYR A 164 14.33 18.09 11.66
CA TYR A 164 14.83 19.45 11.59
C TYR A 164 16.33 19.51 11.26
N LEU A 165 17.18 18.79 12.03
CA LEU A 165 18.64 18.82 11.84
C LEU A 165 19.05 18.24 10.49
N MET A 166 18.51 17.08 10.12
CA MET A 166 18.80 16.47 8.81
C MET A 166 18.27 17.35 7.68
N GLY A 167 17.04 17.84 7.81
CA GLY A 167 16.40 18.68 6.79
C GLY A 167 17.19 19.96 6.51
N ILE A 168 17.58 20.69 7.53
CA ILE A 168 18.30 21.97 7.39
C ILE A 168 19.73 21.75 6.93
N ASN A 169 20.51 20.92 7.62
CA ASN A 169 21.93 20.77 7.33
C ASN A 169 22.16 20.13 5.96
N PHE A 170 21.49 19.04 5.65
CA PHE A 170 21.70 18.34 4.40
C PHE A 170 21.13 19.11 3.20
N SER A 171 19.93 19.71 3.34
CA SER A 171 19.36 20.49 2.23
C SER A 171 20.22 21.73 1.93
N ARG A 172 20.70 22.44 2.93
CA ARG A 172 21.59 23.59 2.73
C ARG A 172 22.93 23.18 2.12
N ALA A 173 23.59 22.13 2.65
CA ALA A 173 24.86 21.63 2.14
C ALA A 173 24.74 21.22 0.66
N LEU A 174 23.75 20.39 0.33
CA LEU A 174 23.55 19.93 -1.04
C LEU A 174 23.13 21.05 -2.01
N THR A 175 22.27 21.97 -1.56
CA THR A 175 21.87 23.12 -2.38
C THR A 175 23.05 24.03 -2.70
N LEU A 176 23.89 24.34 -1.72
CA LEU A 176 25.05 25.21 -1.90
C LEU A 176 26.10 24.56 -2.80
N LYS A 177 26.36 23.28 -2.60
CA LYS A 177 27.40 22.53 -3.34
C LYS A 177 26.98 22.13 -4.73
N TYR A 178 25.78 21.56 -4.89
CA TYR A 178 25.35 20.89 -6.12
C TYR A 178 24.19 21.59 -6.83
N GLY A 179 23.46 22.49 -6.17
CA GLY A 179 22.35 23.22 -6.74
C GLY A 179 22.69 23.94 -8.06
N PRO A 180 23.82 24.67 -8.16
CA PRO A 180 24.25 25.29 -9.40
C PRO A 180 24.47 24.28 -10.54
N SER A 181 25.08 23.14 -10.24
CA SER A 181 25.32 22.08 -11.25
C SER A 181 24.01 21.52 -11.80
N VAL A 182 23.00 21.28 -10.94
CA VAL A 182 21.68 20.80 -11.36
C VAL A 182 20.96 21.88 -12.17
N SER A 183 20.96 23.16 -11.73
CA SER A 183 20.33 24.27 -12.47
C SER A 183 20.94 24.45 -13.86
N ASN A 184 22.27 24.48 -13.95
CA ASN A 184 22.97 24.61 -15.22
C ASN A 184 22.66 23.42 -16.15
N TYR A 185 22.62 22.20 -15.61
CA TYR A 185 22.33 21.02 -16.39
C TYR A 185 20.90 21.00 -16.92
N MET A 186 19.93 21.43 -16.11
CA MET A 186 18.54 21.60 -16.51
C MET A 186 18.27 22.86 -17.37
N ARG A 187 19.26 23.70 -17.58
CA ARG A 187 19.11 25.02 -18.23
C ARG A 187 18.01 25.88 -17.58
N SER A 188 17.92 25.80 -16.25
CA SER A 188 16.97 26.59 -15.48
C SER A 188 17.60 27.94 -15.12
N SER A 189 16.82 29.02 -15.27
CA SER A 189 17.19 30.35 -14.79
C SER A 189 17.16 30.44 -13.26
N ASP A 190 16.36 29.58 -12.62
CA ASP A 190 16.17 29.58 -11.20
C ASP A 190 17.17 28.66 -10.51
N ARG A 191 17.63 29.09 -9.34
CA ARG A 191 18.49 28.26 -8.50
C ARG A 191 17.72 27.05 -7.99
N THR A 192 18.22 25.84 -8.29
CA THR A 192 17.60 24.62 -7.80
C THR A 192 17.90 24.45 -6.30
N VAL A 193 16.84 24.47 -5.49
CA VAL A 193 16.91 24.12 -4.08
C VAL A 193 16.80 22.59 -3.96
N ILE A 194 17.82 21.98 -3.38
CA ILE A 194 17.83 20.53 -3.12
C ILE A 194 17.25 20.29 -1.73
N SER A 195 16.02 19.81 -1.71
CA SER A 195 15.34 19.45 -0.47
C SER A 195 15.53 17.96 -0.20
N VAL A 196 16.12 17.63 0.92
CA VAL A 196 16.30 16.26 1.39
C VAL A 196 15.77 16.12 2.81
N GLY A 197 15.43 14.93 3.18
CA GLY A 197 14.96 14.58 4.51
C GLY A 197 14.98 13.06 4.65
N ARG A 198 15.09 12.59 5.87
CA ARG A 198 15.28 11.20 6.22
C ARG A 198 14.35 10.24 5.44
N VAL A 199 13.05 10.42 5.59
CA VAL A 199 12.05 9.54 4.98
C VAL A 199 11.83 9.87 3.50
N MET A 200 11.67 11.16 3.15
CA MET A 200 11.32 11.55 1.78
C MET A 200 12.41 11.17 0.76
N THR A 201 13.67 11.23 1.15
CA THR A 201 14.79 10.88 0.28
C THR A 201 14.86 9.37 0.05
N CYS A 202 14.59 8.57 1.08
CA CYS A 202 14.48 7.13 0.97
C CYS A 202 13.33 6.72 0.02
N VAL A 203 12.16 7.36 0.13
CA VAL A 203 11.01 7.10 -0.76
C VAL A 203 11.32 7.47 -2.22
N LEU A 204 12.02 8.57 -2.45
CA LEU A 204 12.53 8.90 -3.79
C LEU A 204 13.46 7.80 -4.31
N GLY A 205 14.37 7.31 -3.45
CA GLY A 205 15.28 6.21 -3.76
C GLY A 205 14.55 4.93 -4.17
N MET A 206 13.49 4.57 -3.46
CA MET A 206 12.65 3.41 -3.79
C MET A 206 11.99 3.57 -5.17
N ALA A 207 11.44 4.75 -5.47
CA ALA A 207 10.80 5.02 -6.75
C ALA A 207 11.79 4.99 -7.92
N VAL A 208 12.98 5.60 -7.76
CA VAL A 208 14.02 5.65 -8.80
C VAL A 208 14.59 4.26 -9.06
N ARG A 209 14.92 3.48 -8.02
CA ARG A 209 15.41 2.10 -8.20
C ARG A 209 14.40 1.24 -8.95
N ARG A 210 13.11 1.29 -8.58
CA ARG A 210 12.07 0.56 -9.30
C ARG A 210 11.95 0.99 -10.77
N GLU A 211 12.09 2.27 -11.08
CA GLU A 211 12.07 2.74 -12.47
C GLU A 211 13.27 2.24 -13.26
N ARG A 212 14.46 2.15 -12.65
CA ARG A 212 15.67 1.59 -13.26
C ARG A 212 15.54 0.10 -13.49
N GLU A 213 15.07 -0.66 -12.50
CA GLU A 213 14.76 -2.08 -12.66
C GLU A 213 13.85 -2.34 -13.87
N ILE A 214 12.85 -1.47 -14.09
CA ILE A 214 11.93 -1.56 -15.23
C ILE A 214 12.63 -1.23 -16.55
N ARG A 215 13.51 -0.24 -16.58
CA ARG A 215 14.25 0.18 -17.78
C ARG A 215 15.32 -0.80 -18.19
N GLU A 216 15.98 -1.41 -17.21
CA GLU A 216 17.06 -2.37 -17.41
C GLU A 216 16.53 -3.79 -17.65
N PHE A 217 15.24 -4.00 -17.43
CA PHE A 217 14.64 -5.32 -17.58
C PHE A 217 14.65 -5.77 -19.04
N VAL A 218 15.28 -6.92 -19.27
CA VAL A 218 15.31 -7.56 -20.58
C VAL A 218 14.15 -8.54 -20.67
N LYS A 219 13.19 -8.23 -21.52
CA LYS A 219 12.09 -9.11 -21.81
C LYS A 219 12.56 -10.37 -22.52
N THR A 220 12.25 -11.51 -21.95
CA THR A 220 12.61 -12.82 -22.46
C THR A 220 11.36 -13.54 -22.93
N PRO A 221 11.23 -13.91 -24.21
CA PRO A 221 10.12 -14.73 -24.68
C PRO A 221 10.27 -16.16 -24.15
N PHE A 222 9.15 -16.82 -23.95
CA PHE A 222 9.09 -18.25 -23.61
C PHE A 222 7.85 -18.88 -24.22
N TYR A 223 7.93 -20.18 -24.46
CA TYR A 223 6.90 -20.94 -25.16
C TYR A 223 6.46 -22.12 -24.28
N ARG A 224 5.19 -22.12 -23.87
CA ARG A 224 4.59 -23.18 -23.06
C ARG A 224 3.72 -24.06 -23.94
N VAL A 225 3.74 -25.36 -23.69
CA VAL A 225 2.86 -26.32 -24.38
C VAL A 225 1.66 -26.63 -23.47
N ILE A 226 0.48 -26.42 -23.98
CA ILE A 226 -0.78 -26.70 -23.30
C ILE A 226 -1.46 -27.85 -24.03
N GLY A 227 -1.73 -28.94 -23.32
CA GLY A 227 -2.53 -30.07 -23.81
C GLY A 227 -3.95 -29.95 -23.32
N THR A 228 -4.91 -30.20 -24.20
CA THR A 228 -6.33 -30.29 -23.87
C THR A 228 -6.72 -31.76 -23.78
N PHE A 229 -7.21 -32.18 -22.62
CA PHE A 229 -7.54 -33.58 -22.30
C PHE A 229 -9.00 -33.69 -21.91
N GLY A 230 -9.69 -34.77 -22.31
CA GLY A 230 -11.02 -34.97 -21.78
C GLY A 230 -11.70 -36.26 -22.20
N PRO A 231 -12.72 -36.69 -21.43
CA PRO A 231 -13.78 -37.51 -21.96
C PRO A 231 -14.71 -36.60 -22.82
N ALA A 232 -15.32 -37.14 -23.86
CA ALA A 232 -16.14 -36.41 -24.80
C ALA A 232 -17.04 -35.33 -24.15
N GLY A 233 -16.78 -34.06 -24.46
CA GLY A 233 -17.61 -32.91 -24.08
C GLY A 233 -17.10 -32.05 -22.90
N ILE A 234 -16.13 -32.49 -22.09
CA ILE A 234 -15.56 -31.71 -20.96
C ILE A 234 -14.03 -31.80 -20.99
N SER A 235 -13.37 -30.68 -21.21
CA SER A 235 -11.91 -30.65 -21.40
C SER A 235 -11.16 -30.08 -20.20
N ILE A 236 -9.97 -30.66 -19.94
CA ILE A 236 -8.98 -30.22 -18.97
C ILE A 236 -7.77 -29.69 -19.71
N ASP A 237 -7.40 -28.43 -19.53
CA ASP A 237 -6.13 -27.90 -20.02
C ASP A 237 -5.03 -28.21 -19.03
N GLY A 238 -4.04 -29.00 -19.46
CA GLY A 238 -2.83 -29.29 -18.71
C GLY A 238 -1.63 -28.56 -19.31
N GLU A 239 -0.81 -27.94 -18.47
CA GLU A 239 0.44 -27.32 -18.87
C GLU A 239 1.57 -28.34 -18.79
N TRP A 240 2.32 -28.49 -19.87
CA TRP A 240 3.49 -29.37 -19.89
C TRP A 240 4.58 -28.85 -18.97
N ARG A 241 5.27 -29.77 -18.29
CA ARG A 241 6.46 -29.49 -17.50
C ARG A 241 7.47 -30.58 -17.66
N ALA A 242 8.73 -30.20 -17.79
CA ALA A 242 9.85 -31.13 -17.76
C ALA A 242 10.02 -31.66 -16.31
N VAL A 243 9.91 -32.96 -16.16
CA VAL A 243 10.14 -33.67 -14.90
C VAL A 243 11.32 -34.66 -15.10
N GLU A 244 11.89 -35.12 -14.00
CA GLU A 244 12.95 -36.14 -14.04
C GLU A 244 12.51 -37.36 -14.87
N GLY A 245 13.30 -37.74 -15.86
CA GLY A 245 12.99 -38.81 -16.82
C GLY A 245 12.26 -38.33 -18.09
N SER A 246 11.73 -37.11 -18.16
CA SER A 246 11.19 -36.57 -19.42
C SER A 246 12.30 -36.09 -20.38
N ARG A 247 11.96 -35.99 -21.66
CA ARG A 247 12.90 -35.75 -22.78
C ARG A 247 13.72 -34.47 -22.63
N TYR A 248 13.14 -33.40 -22.13
CA TYR A 248 13.77 -32.09 -22.04
C TYR A 248 14.25 -31.72 -20.62
N TYR A 249 14.12 -32.61 -19.64
CA TYR A 249 14.55 -32.33 -18.28
C TYR A 249 16.04 -32.01 -18.20
N GLY A 250 16.37 -30.88 -17.54
CA GLY A 250 17.76 -30.44 -17.38
C GLY A 250 18.47 -29.95 -18.67
N THR A 251 17.74 -29.83 -19.77
CA THR A 251 18.33 -29.35 -21.04
C THR A 251 18.42 -27.82 -21.12
N PRO A 252 19.37 -27.25 -21.87
CA PRO A 252 19.49 -25.80 -22.05
C PRO A 252 18.37 -25.17 -22.87
N CYS A 253 17.50 -25.98 -23.53
CA CYS A 253 16.34 -25.50 -24.29
C CYS A 253 15.28 -24.88 -23.41
N LEU A 254 15.27 -25.19 -22.11
CA LEU A 254 14.25 -24.70 -21.18
C LEU A 254 14.56 -23.31 -20.65
N TYR A 255 13.55 -22.46 -20.60
CA TYR A 255 13.55 -21.21 -19.84
C TYR A 255 13.35 -21.49 -18.34
N LYS A 256 12.33 -22.30 -18.02
CA LYS A 256 12.02 -22.91 -16.71
C LYS A 256 11.46 -24.30 -16.99
N GLU A 257 11.17 -25.08 -15.98
CA GLU A 257 10.61 -26.42 -16.11
C GLU A 257 9.37 -26.51 -17.02
N ASN A 258 8.62 -25.40 -17.17
CA ASN A 258 7.34 -25.34 -17.90
C ASN A 258 7.38 -24.51 -19.18
N GLY A 259 8.54 -24.16 -19.70
CA GLY A 259 8.63 -23.34 -20.90
C GLY A 259 9.92 -23.46 -21.65
N PHE A 260 9.86 -23.42 -22.97
CA PHE A 260 10.99 -23.40 -23.88
C PHE A 260 11.50 -21.99 -24.15
N LYS A 261 12.79 -21.83 -24.43
CA LYS A 261 13.39 -20.57 -24.87
C LYS A 261 13.05 -20.25 -26.32
N GLU A 262 12.93 -21.29 -27.16
CA GLU A 262 12.68 -21.15 -28.58
C GLU A 262 11.40 -21.89 -28.97
N ARG A 263 10.63 -21.32 -29.89
CA ARG A 263 9.36 -21.87 -30.38
C ARG A 263 9.56 -23.23 -31.06
N LYS A 264 10.67 -23.40 -31.80
CA LYS A 264 11.00 -24.66 -32.50
C LYS A 264 11.07 -25.87 -31.57
N ASP A 265 11.54 -25.67 -30.31
CA ASP A 265 11.66 -26.76 -29.34
C ASP A 265 10.28 -27.19 -28.82
N ALA A 266 9.36 -26.22 -28.65
CA ALA A 266 7.97 -26.50 -28.31
C ALA A 266 7.24 -27.23 -29.50
N GLU A 267 7.49 -26.79 -30.73
CA GLU A 267 6.96 -27.44 -31.95
C GLU A 267 7.48 -28.87 -32.08
N ALA A 268 8.76 -29.11 -31.80
CA ALA A 268 9.38 -30.43 -31.80
C ALA A 268 8.75 -31.37 -30.75
N LEU A 269 8.46 -30.87 -29.56
CA LEU A 269 7.72 -31.62 -28.53
C LEU A 269 6.33 -32.03 -29.04
N ILE A 270 5.59 -31.06 -29.60
CA ILE A 270 4.23 -31.32 -30.13
C ILE A 270 4.25 -32.35 -31.26
N ALA A 271 5.17 -32.18 -32.23
CA ALA A 271 5.33 -33.12 -33.30
C ALA A 271 5.58 -34.54 -32.80
N TRP A 272 6.50 -34.67 -31.84
CA TRP A 272 6.83 -35.96 -31.23
C TRP A 272 5.65 -36.58 -30.46
N LEU A 273 4.88 -35.80 -29.76
CA LEU A 273 3.68 -36.28 -29.06
C LEU A 273 2.60 -36.80 -30.01
N TRP A 274 2.51 -36.23 -31.23
CA TRP A 274 1.58 -36.65 -32.30
C TRP A 274 2.12 -37.79 -33.18
N GLU A 275 3.43 -38.11 -33.18
CA GLU A 275 3.98 -39.25 -33.92
C GLU A 275 3.31 -40.55 -33.50
N ARG A 276 2.91 -41.39 -34.47
CA ARG A 276 2.37 -42.73 -34.19
C ARG A 276 3.46 -43.66 -33.67
N GLU A 277 3.18 -44.38 -32.59
CA GLU A 277 4.00 -45.57 -32.29
C GLU A 277 3.81 -46.57 -33.45
N ASN A 278 4.90 -46.86 -34.16
CA ASN A 278 4.90 -47.84 -35.25
C ASN A 278 4.48 -49.22 -34.73
N GLY A 279 3.24 -49.62 -34.99
CA GLY A 279 2.74 -50.94 -34.56
C GLY A 279 1.30 -51.28 -34.95
N SER A 280 0.64 -50.52 -35.86
CA SER A 280 -0.65 -50.91 -36.40
C SER A 280 -0.74 -50.48 -37.87
N GLU A 281 -0.42 -51.42 -38.76
CA GLU A 281 -0.77 -51.31 -40.17
C GLU A 281 -2.27 -51.31 -40.37
N ASN A 282 -2.84 -50.16 -40.78
CA ASN A 282 -3.93 -50.17 -41.72
C ASN A 282 -3.91 -48.90 -42.58
N SER A 283 -3.65 -49.14 -43.80
CA SER A 283 -3.47 -48.21 -44.90
C SER A 283 -4.75 -47.51 -45.34
N GLY A 284 -4.64 -46.22 -45.52
CA GLY A 284 -5.60 -45.41 -46.25
C GLY A 284 -4.93 -44.11 -46.68
N VAL A 285 -4.11 -44.19 -47.73
CA VAL A 285 -3.50 -43.04 -48.40
C VAL A 285 -4.59 -42.26 -49.13
N MET A 286 -4.71 -40.97 -48.76
CA MET A 286 -5.23 -39.97 -49.71
C MET A 286 -4.26 -38.78 -49.71
N GLN A 287 -3.53 -38.65 -50.80
CA GLN A 287 -2.84 -37.45 -51.21
C GLN A 287 -3.87 -36.37 -51.52
N SER A 288 -3.76 -35.21 -50.91
CA SER A 288 -4.42 -34.00 -51.40
C SER A 288 -3.39 -32.94 -51.67
N GLU A 289 -3.37 -32.52 -52.93
CA GLU A 289 -2.55 -31.46 -53.48
C GLU A 289 -2.70 -30.13 -52.75
N VAL A 290 -1.59 -29.44 -52.57
CA VAL A 290 -1.50 -28.08 -52.06
C VAL A 290 -1.93 -27.13 -53.17
N SER A 291 -3.03 -26.41 -52.99
CA SER A 291 -3.37 -25.20 -53.76
C SER A 291 -3.35 -23.99 -52.83
N ASP A 292 -2.57 -23.00 -53.23
CA ASP A 292 -2.47 -21.65 -52.69
C ASP A 292 -3.83 -20.93 -52.77
N ALA A 293 -4.41 -20.60 -51.64
CA ALA A 293 -5.31 -19.44 -51.53
C ALA A 293 -5.68 -19.21 -50.03
N GLY A 294 -5.25 -18.08 -49.50
CA GLY A 294 -5.54 -17.64 -48.13
C GLY A 294 -6.99 -17.46 -47.82
N LYS A 295 -7.40 -18.06 -46.76
CA LYS A 295 -8.38 -17.76 -45.69
C LYS A 295 -8.89 -19.07 -45.12
N ALA A 296 -8.30 -19.43 -43.97
CA ALA A 296 -8.71 -20.63 -43.25
C ALA A 296 -10.02 -20.47 -42.57
N ASN A 297 -10.99 -21.28 -43.01
CA ASN A 297 -12.12 -21.66 -42.18
C ASN A 297 -11.68 -22.74 -41.20
N ALA A 298 -11.83 -22.49 -39.91
CA ALA A 298 -11.74 -23.48 -38.88
C ALA A 298 -12.99 -24.43 -38.96
N GLY A 299 -12.81 -25.52 -39.62
CA GLY A 299 -13.88 -26.54 -39.74
C GLY A 299 -13.51 -27.59 -40.74
N LEU A 300 -12.75 -28.56 -40.31
CA LEU A 300 -12.70 -29.97 -40.75
C LEU A 300 -11.32 -30.58 -40.39
N MET A 301 -11.10 -30.86 -39.12
CA MET A 301 -10.18 -31.91 -38.70
C MET A 301 -10.77 -32.64 -37.48
N SER A 302 -11.88 -33.30 -37.67
CA SER A 302 -12.30 -34.35 -36.80
C SER A 302 -12.36 -35.62 -37.59
N VAL A 303 -11.26 -36.36 -37.56
CA VAL A 303 -11.29 -37.83 -37.64
C VAL A 303 -9.93 -38.39 -37.23
N TYR A 304 -9.81 -38.81 -35.96
CA TYR A 304 -9.03 -39.91 -35.44
C TYR A 304 -7.51 -39.82 -35.49
N ASN A 305 -6.89 -39.24 -34.47
CA ASN A 305 -5.75 -39.82 -33.83
C ASN A 305 -5.63 -39.29 -32.37
N THR A 306 -6.42 -39.85 -31.47
CA THR A 306 -6.37 -39.52 -30.05
C THR A 306 -5.20 -40.24 -29.42
N SER A 307 -4.06 -39.54 -29.28
CA SER A 307 -3.06 -39.98 -28.31
C SER A 307 -3.73 -40.06 -26.93
N GLN A 308 -3.52 -41.18 -26.22
CA GLN A 308 -4.13 -41.36 -24.91
C GLN A 308 -3.16 -40.92 -23.82
N GLY A 309 -3.64 -40.04 -22.93
CA GLY A 309 -2.97 -39.74 -21.68
C GLY A 309 -3.41 -40.65 -20.56
N THR A 310 -2.53 -40.82 -19.57
CA THR A 310 -2.86 -41.55 -18.32
C THR A 310 -2.76 -40.61 -17.14
N ILE A 311 -3.79 -40.53 -16.32
CA ILE A 311 -3.75 -39.78 -15.09
C ILE A 311 -2.83 -40.50 -14.10
N LEU A 312 -1.66 -39.92 -13.83
CA LEU A 312 -0.72 -40.47 -12.85
C LEU A 312 -1.09 -40.11 -11.41
N LYS A 313 -1.61 -38.90 -11.21
CA LYS A 313 -1.88 -38.38 -9.88
C LYS A 313 -3.10 -37.47 -9.88
N VAL A 314 -3.94 -37.61 -8.86
CA VAL A 314 -5.01 -36.69 -8.54
C VAL A 314 -4.91 -36.35 -7.05
N GLU A 315 -4.44 -35.14 -6.76
CA GLU A 315 -4.45 -34.64 -5.39
C GLU A 315 -5.69 -33.79 -5.14
N LYS A 316 -6.37 -34.08 -4.02
CA LYS A 316 -7.52 -33.32 -3.55
C LYS A 316 -7.16 -32.72 -2.18
N LYS A 317 -6.97 -31.39 -2.12
CA LYS A 317 -6.58 -30.72 -0.88
C LYS A 317 -7.61 -29.65 -0.50
N LYS A 318 -8.06 -29.69 0.74
CA LYS A 318 -8.91 -28.64 1.29
C LYS A 318 -8.04 -27.42 1.62
N GLU A 319 -8.42 -26.26 1.09
CA GLU A 319 -7.79 -24.98 1.42
C GLU A 319 -8.78 -24.10 2.15
N THR A 320 -8.39 -23.65 3.33
CA THR A 320 -9.20 -22.74 4.14
C THR A 320 -8.64 -21.32 4.00
N LYS A 321 -9.47 -20.39 3.50
CA LYS A 321 -9.11 -18.97 3.38
C LYS A 321 -9.83 -18.17 4.46
N ASN A 322 -9.09 -17.75 5.49
CA ASN A 322 -9.64 -16.91 6.55
C ASN A 322 -9.95 -15.50 6.06
N PRO A 323 -10.90 -14.78 6.69
CA PRO A 323 -11.05 -13.34 6.49
C PRO A 323 -9.72 -12.61 6.68
N PRO A 324 -9.42 -11.59 5.86
CA PRO A 324 -8.21 -10.78 6.05
C PRO A 324 -8.27 -10.05 7.40
N LEU A 325 -7.10 -9.67 7.93
CA LEU A 325 -7.02 -8.83 9.13
C LEU A 325 -7.77 -7.51 8.89
N LEU A 326 -8.14 -6.85 9.97
CA LEU A 326 -8.80 -5.54 9.93
C LEU A 326 -7.92 -4.47 9.25
N TYR A 327 -8.48 -3.33 8.95
CA TYR A 327 -7.74 -2.22 8.38
C TYR A 327 -6.92 -1.48 9.43
N ASN A 328 -5.66 -1.26 9.11
CA ASN A 328 -4.91 -0.09 9.55
C ASN A 328 -5.01 1.00 8.47
N LEU A 329 -4.36 2.14 8.69
CA LEU A 329 -4.43 3.24 7.73
C LEU A 329 -3.79 2.89 6.38
N ALA A 330 -2.63 2.22 6.38
CA ALA A 330 -1.88 1.92 5.16
C ALA A 330 -2.64 0.95 4.24
N GLU A 331 -3.19 -0.13 4.79
CA GLU A 331 -4.02 -1.08 4.03
C GLU A 331 -5.28 -0.42 3.47
N LEU A 332 -5.94 0.43 4.26
CA LEU A 332 -7.11 1.15 3.81
C LEU A 332 -6.77 2.12 2.67
N GLN A 333 -5.65 2.85 2.78
CA GLN A 333 -5.15 3.74 1.72
C GLN A 333 -4.83 2.98 0.43
N ASN A 334 -4.22 1.79 0.54
CA ASN A 334 -3.93 0.95 -0.62
C ASN A 334 -5.21 0.46 -1.31
N ASP A 335 -6.16 -0.05 -0.54
CA ASP A 335 -7.42 -0.54 -1.09
C ASP A 335 -8.26 0.60 -1.71
N CYS A 336 -8.32 1.77 -1.06
CA CYS A 336 -8.99 2.94 -1.63
C CYS A 336 -8.30 3.45 -2.91
N SER A 337 -6.96 3.40 -2.97
CA SER A 337 -6.20 3.74 -4.18
C SER A 337 -6.52 2.77 -5.33
N LYS A 338 -6.64 1.46 -5.05
CA LYS A 338 -7.01 0.44 -6.03
C LYS A 338 -8.46 0.60 -6.52
N MET A 339 -9.42 0.74 -5.58
CA MET A 339 -10.86 0.74 -5.87
C MET A 339 -11.38 2.08 -6.40
N PHE A 340 -10.96 3.19 -5.79
CA PHE A 340 -11.52 4.52 -6.05
C PHE A 340 -10.59 5.45 -6.82
N LYS A 341 -9.34 5.04 -7.06
CA LYS A 341 -8.30 5.84 -7.73
C LYS A 341 -8.06 7.19 -7.03
N ILE A 342 -8.07 7.18 -5.70
CA ILE A 342 -7.78 8.34 -4.86
C ILE A 342 -6.41 8.21 -4.18
N SER A 343 -5.83 9.35 -3.84
CA SER A 343 -4.54 9.39 -3.16
C SER A 343 -4.64 8.99 -1.68
N PRO A 344 -3.55 8.54 -1.06
CA PRO A 344 -3.50 8.29 0.38
C PRO A 344 -3.91 9.50 1.25
N ASP A 345 -3.53 10.72 0.84
CA ASP A 345 -3.93 11.97 1.52
C ASP A 345 -5.45 12.18 1.46
N GLN A 346 -6.08 11.90 0.32
CA GLN A 346 -7.54 11.98 0.20
C GLN A 346 -8.23 10.92 1.07
N THR A 347 -7.71 9.69 1.08
CA THR A 347 -8.23 8.62 1.95
C THR A 347 -8.15 9.03 3.42
N LEU A 348 -7.00 9.53 3.86
CA LEU A 348 -6.83 10.00 5.26
C LEU A 348 -7.83 11.10 5.62
N LYS A 349 -8.04 12.08 4.74
CA LYS A 349 -9.03 13.16 4.98
C LYS A 349 -10.44 12.62 5.16
N VAL A 350 -10.84 11.67 4.30
CA VAL A 350 -12.18 11.06 4.39
C VAL A 350 -12.32 10.26 5.69
N VAL A 351 -11.34 9.44 6.03
CA VAL A 351 -11.43 8.60 7.24
C VAL A 351 -11.35 9.45 8.51
N GLN A 352 -10.58 10.55 8.48
CA GLN A 352 -10.56 11.53 9.56
C GLN A 352 -11.95 12.18 9.76
N GLU A 353 -12.64 12.53 8.65
CA GLU A 353 -14.02 13.04 8.73
C GLU A 353 -14.99 11.99 9.27
N LEU A 354 -14.87 10.72 8.86
CA LEU A 354 -15.66 9.63 9.41
C LEU A 354 -15.44 9.45 10.91
N TYR A 355 -14.19 9.56 11.37
CA TYR A 355 -13.85 9.54 12.80
C TYR A 355 -14.47 10.73 13.55
N GLU A 356 -14.36 11.94 13.05
CA GLU A 356 -14.96 13.14 13.64
C GLU A 356 -16.49 13.11 13.66
N ARG A 357 -17.11 12.30 12.78
CA ARG A 357 -18.55 12.01 12.76
C ARG A 357 -18.92 10.79 13.61
N LYS A 358 -18.02 10.25 14.40
CA LYS A 358 -18.24 9.08 15.30
C LYS A 358 -18.55 7.77 14.56
N LEU A 359 -18.28 7.69 13.27
CA LEU A 359 -18.59 6.54 12.44
C LEU A 359 -17.55 5.43 12.55
N VAL A 360 -16.27 5.79 12.75
CA VAL A 360 -15.15 4.85 12.86
C VAL A 360 -14.25 5.22 14.04
N THR A 361 -13.37 4.28 14.42
CA THR A 361 -12.32 4.49 15.42
C THR A 361 -11.17 5.33 14.87
N TYR A 362 -10.21 5.69 15.70
CA TYR A 362 -9.08 6.55 15.33
C TYR A 362 -8.32 6.02 14.12
N PRO A 363 -8.13 6.84 13.08
CA PRO A 363 -7.66 6.33 11.80
C PRO A 363 -6.15 6.17 11.68
N ARG A 364 -5.35 6.86 12.51
CA ARG A 364 -3.88 6.84 12.40
C ARG A 364 -3.30 5.71 13.25
N THR A 365 -3.57 4.48 12.86
CA THR A 365 -3.09 3.28 13.52
C THR A 365 -2.35 2.38 12.54
N ASP A 366 -1.30 1.71 13.03
CA ASP A 366 -0.59 0.66 12.30
C ASP A 366 -1.11 -0.75 12.69
N ALA A 367 -1.96 -0.86 13.73
CA ALA A 367 -2.53 -2.12 14.18
C ALA A 367 -3.66 -2.61 13.25
N ARG A 368 -3.70 -3.93 13.05
CA ARG A 368 -4.71 -4.63 12.22
C ARG A 368 -5.56 -5.60 13.04
N VAL A 369 -5.52 -5.48 14.36
CA VAL A 369 -6.19 -6.36 15.32
C VAL A 369 -6.96 -5.53 16.34
N LEU A 370 -7.84 -6.19 17.08
CA LEU A 370 -8.58 -5.64 18.21
C LEU A 370 -7.83 -5.89 19.52
N SER A 371 -8.06 -5.05 20.52
CA SER A 371 -7.69 -5.34 21.90
C SER A 371 -8.67 -6.32 22.56
N THR A 372 -8.20 -6.98 23.60
CA THR A 372 -9.06 -7.85 24.43
C THR A 372 -10.22 -7.07 25.06
N ALA A 373 -9.99 -5.81 25.43
CA ALA A 373 -11.03 -4.92 25.98
C ALA A 373 -12.13 -4.68 24.96
N VAL A 374 -11.77 -4.26 23.74
CA VAL A 374 -12.73 -4.01 22.65
C VAL A 374 -13.47 -5.29 22.23
N ALA A 375 -12.78 -6.41 22.21
CA ALA A 375 -13.40 -7.70 21.85
C ALA A 375 -14.54 -8.11 22.81
N LYS A 376 -14.47 -7.73 24.08
CA LYS A 376 -15.53 -7.99 25.07
C LYS A 376 -16.81 -7.21 24.78
N GLU A 377 -16.68 -6.02 24.20
CA GLU A 377 -17.80 -5.11 23.93
C GLU A 377 -18.21 -5.05 22.46
N ILE A 378 -17.57 -5.85 21.61
CA ILE A 378 -17.73 -5.80 20.14
C ILE A 378 -19.16 -5.97 19.65
N SER A 379 -20.00 -6.62 20.45
CA SER A 379 -21.43 -6.78 20.16
C SER A 379 -22.17 -5.44 20.04
N LYS A 380 -21.73 -4.40 20.77
CA LYS A 380 -22.29 -3.05 20.65
C LYS A 380 -22.07 -2.47 19.25
N ASN A 381 -20.86 -2.64 18.72
CA ASN A 381 -20.51 -2.17 17.37
C ASN A 381 -21.34 -2.88 16.30
N ILE A 382 -21.47 -4.21 16.39
CA ILE A 382 -22.27 -5.01 15.47
C ILE A 382 -23.75 -4.66 15.61
N GLY A 383 -24.25 -4.54 16.85
CA GLY A 383 -25.63 -4.15 17.14
C GLY A 383 -26.02 -2.81 16.53
N GLY A 384 -25.13 -1.79 16.62
CA GLY A 384 -25.34 -0.52 15.93
C GLY A 384 -25.43 -0.66 14.41
N LEU A 385 -24.66 -1.56 13.81
CA LEU A 385 -24.66 -1.80 12.36
C LEU A 385 -25.91 -2.51 11.83
N THR A 386 -26.78 -3.06 12.69
CA THR A 386 -28.08 -3.60 12.28
C THR A 386 -28.99 -2.52 11.71
N HIS A 387 -28.69 -1.23 11.99
CA HIS A 387 -29.39 -0.08 11.42
C HIS A 387 -28.67 0.52 10.18
N TYR A 388 -27.57 -0.07 9.74
CA TYR A 388 -26.86 0.34 8.53
C TYR A 388 -27.40 -0.43 7.33
N GLU A 389 -28.42 0.12 6.64
CA GLU A 389 -29.18 -0.52 5.58
C GLU A 389 -28.36 -1.37 4.59
N PRO A 390 -27.22 -0.90 4.03
CA PRO A 390 -26.47 -1.68 3.03
C PRO A 390 -25.91 -3.02 3.54
N LEU A 391 -25.74 -3.19 4.86
CA LEU A 391 -25.16 -4.38 5.48
C LEU A 391 -25.90 -4.83 6.74
N ALA A 392 -27.10 -4.28 6.98
CA ALA A 392 -27.92 -4.59 8.15
C ALA A 392 -28.25 -6.08 8.29
N ALA A 393 -28.53 -6.75 7.18
CA ALA A 393 -28.84 -8.18 7.16
C ALA A 393 -27.65 -9.01 7.71
N PHE A 394 -26.42 -8.71 7.30
CA PHE A 394 -25.23 -9.41 7.78
C PHE A 394 -24.92 -9.10 9.24
N ALA A 395 -25.10 -7.84 9.67
CA ALA A 395 -24.92 -7.48 11.07
C ALA A 395 -25.96 -8.21 11.95
N SER A 396 -27.22 -8.27 11.52
CA SER A 396 -28.31 -8.98 12.23
C SER A 396 -28.05 -10.49 12.29
N GLU A 397 -27.61 -11.10 11.19
CA GLU A 397 -27.21 -12.51 11.16
C GLU A 397 -26.08 -12.78 12.18
N ALA A 398 -25.02 -11.95 12.18
CA ALA A 398 -23.89 -12.09 13.11
C ALA A 398 -24.31 -11.98 14.59
N MET A 399 -25.27 -11.08 14.88
CA MET A 399 -25.82 -10.92 16.23
C MET A 399 -26.66 -12.12 16.66
N GLN A 400 -27.62 -12.53 15.82
CA GLN A 400 -28.56 -13.62 16.11
C GLN A 400 -27.84 -14.98 16.25
N ALA A 401 -26.90 -15.28 15.35
CA ALA A 401 -26.10 -16.49 15.38
C ALA A 401 -24.97 -16.44 16.43
N GLY A 402 -24.76 -15.31 17.09
CA GLY A 402 -23.73 -15.17 18.12
C GLY A 402 -22.29 -15.34 17.60
N LEU A 403 -22.03 -15.04 16.31
CA LEU A 403 -20.74 -15.28 15.66
C LEU A 403 -19.58 -14.51 16.32
N TRP A 404 -19.87 -13.44 17.01
CA TRP A 404 -18.91 -12.59 17.72
C TRP A 404 -18.39 -13.20 19.05
N LYS A 405 -19.09 -14.16 19.65
CA LYS A 405 -18.81 -14.65 21.03
C LYS A 405 -17.39 -15.20 21.21
N ASN A 406 -16.81 -15.78 20.17
CA ASN A 406 -15.48 -16.41 20.23
C ASN A 406 -14.37 -15.53 19.64
N ILE A 407 -14.63 -14.27 19.28
CA ILE A 407 -13.66 -13.41 18.59
C ILE A 407 -12.36 -13.23 19.38
N ALA A 408 -12.44 -13.16 20.72
CA ALA A 408 -11.29 -12.98 21.59
C ALA A 408 -10.26 -14.13 21.51
N LYS A 409 -10.67 -15.30 21.01
CA LYS A 409 -9.79 -16.49 20.84
C LYS A 409 -9.22 -16.61 19.44
N THR A 410 -9.48 -15.62 18.57
CA THR A 410 -9.08 -15.66 17.17
C THR A 410 -7.84 -14.79 16.90
N ARG A 411 -7.26 -14.94 15.70
CA ARG A 411 -6.16 -14.10 15.22
C ARG A 411 -6.47 -12.59 15.12
N TYR A 412 -7.72 -12.22 15.27
CA TYR A 412 -8.19 -10.82 15.16
C TYR A 412 -8.09 -10.05 16.47
N VAL A 413 -7.69 -10.71 17.57
CA VAL A 413 -7.49 -10.08 18.88
C VAL A 413 -6.08 -10.38 19.37
N ASN A 414 -5.27 -9.33 19.55
CA ASN A 414 -3.89 -9.51 20.02
C ASN A 414 -3.34 -8.18 20.58
N ASP A 415 -3.38 -8.03 21.92
CA ASP A 415 -2.90 -6.83 22.60
C ASP A 415 -1.40 -6.55 22.34
N LYS A 416 -0.58 -7.57 22.09
CA LYS A 416 0.86 -7.40 21.81
C LYS A 416 1.16 -6.75 20.45
N GLN A 417 0.21 -6.73 19.54
CA GLN A 417 0.32 -6.09 18.22
C GLN A 417 -0.27 -4.67 18.20
N ILE A 418 -0.65 -4.14 19.34
CA ILE A 418 -1.21 -2.79 19.49
C ILE A 418 -0.17 -1.96 20.23
N THR A 419 0.27 -0.87 19.61
CA THR A 419 1.15 0.11 20.24
C THR A 419 0.34 1.23 20.90
N ASP A 420 -0.42 1.97 20.09
CA ASP A 420 -1.18 3.13 20.53
C ASP A 420 -2.69 2.90 20.40
N HIS A 421 -3.13 2.38 19.24
CA HIS A 421 -4.52 2.15 18.89
C HIS A 421 -4.71 0.81 18.21
N TYR A 422 -5.89 0.21 18.39
CA TYR A 422 -6.31 -0.95 17.62
C TYR A 422 -6.78 -0.56 16.20
N ALA A 423 -7.17 -1.55 15.40
CA ALA A 423 -7.55 -1.39 14.01
C ALA A 423 -8.72 -0.40 13.80
N ILE A 424 -8.82 0.11 12.56
CA ILE A 424 -9.94 0.96 12.13
C ILE A 424 -11.18 0.08 11.97
N ILE A 425 -12.17 0.33 12.82
CA ILE A 425 -13.46 -0.37 12.81
C ILE A 425 -14.65 0.61 12.88
N PRO A 426 -15.84 0.24 12.43
CA PRO A 426 -17.03 1.04 12.65
C PRO A 426 -17.42 1.02 14.14
N THR A 427 -17.84 2.16 14.66
CA THR A 427 -18.34 2.27 16.05
C THR A 427 -19.76 1.75 16.24
N GLY A 428 -20.52 1.61 15.16
CA GLY A 428 -21.94 1.34 15.20
C GLY A 428 -22.79 2.55 15.54
N GLN A 429 -22.17 3.72 15.75
CA GLN A 429 -22.82 4.99 16.08
C GLN A 429 -22.69 6.00 14.95
N GLY A 430 -23.31 7.17 15.07
CA GLY A 430 -23.18 8.27 14.12
C GLY A 430 -23.84 8.04 12.75
N LEU A 431 -24.59 6.96 12.54
CA LEU A 431 -25.14 6.56 11.23
C LEU A 431 -26.01 7.64 10.58
N GLY A 432 -26.68 8.48 11.36
CA GLY A 432 -27.44 9.63 10.85
C GLY A 432 -26.61 10.62 10.04
N ALA A 433 -25.32 10.75 10.35
CA ALA A 433 -24.40 11.64 9.63
C ALA A 433 -24.12 11.17 8.19
N LEU A 434 -24.26 9.87 7.89
CA LEU A 434 -23.97 9.31 6.56
C LEU A 434 -24.80 9.95 5.44
N ARG A 435 -26.04 10.40 5.75
CA ARG A 435 -26.92 11.03 4.75
C ARG A 435 -26.36 12.34 4.21
N SER A 436 -25.63 13.09 5.06
CA SER A 436 -25.03 14.38 4.69
C SER A 436 -23.63 14.27 4.11
N LEU A 437 -23.02 13.08 4.12
CA LEU A 437 -21.66 12.86 3.61
C LEU A 437 -21.63 12.65 2.09
N PRO A 438 -20.54 13.07 1.43
CA PRO A 438 -20.28 12.75 0.03
C PRO A 438 -20.36 11.25 -0.27
N GLU A 439 -20.66 10.90 -1.51
CA GLU A 439 -20.76 9.48 -1.93
C GLU A 439 -19.46 8.70 -1.68
N LEU A 440 -18.31 9.32 -1.93
CA LEU A 440 -17.01 8.71 -1.68
C LEU A 440 -16.84 8.32 -0.21
N ASN A 441 -17.22 9.19 0.72
CA ASN A 441 -17.12 8.93 2.16
C ASN A 441 -18.00 7.73 2.56
N ARG A 442 -19.23 7.67 2.02
CA ARG A 442 -20.13 6.53 2.25
C ARG A 442 -19.56 5.22 1.70
N LYS A 443 -18.94 5.25 0.52
CA LYS A 443 -18.27 4.07 -0.08
C LYS A 443 -17.11 3.59 0.77
N ILE A 444 -16.26 4.49 1.26
CA ILE A 444 -15.13 4.14 2.14
C ILE A 444 -15.63 3.58 3.47
N TYR A 445 -16.66 4.18 4.06
CA TYR A 445 -17.30 3.62 5.24
C TYR A 445 -17.82 2.20 5.01
N GLN A 446 -18.48 1.95 3.88
CA GLN A 446 -18.96 0.62 3.50
C GLN A 446 -17.82 -0.40 3.38
N VAL A 447 -16.67 -0.01 2.83
CA VAL A 447 -15.46 -0.86 2.75
C VAL A 447 -14.98 -1.25 4.14
N ILE A 448 -14.94 -0.29 5.07
CA ILE A 448 -14.53 -0.53 6.46
C ILE A 448 -15.52 -1.49 7.15
N VAL A 449 -16.82 -1.25 6.99
CA VAL A 449 -17.87 -2.11 7.60
C VAL A 449 -17.80 -3.53 7.04
N ARG A 450 -17.61 -3.72 5.72
CA ARG A 450 -17.45 -5.05 5.11
C ARG A 450 -16.27 -5.80 5.67
N ARG A 451 -15.11 -5.17 5.77
CA ARG A 451 -13.90 -5.74 6.36
C ARG A 451 -14.13 -6.15 7.82
N PHE A 452 -14.77 -5.27 8.59
CA PHE A 452 -15.11 -5.53 9.99
C PHE A 452 -16.08 -6.69 10.17
N LEU A 453 -17.19 -6.70 9.45
CA LEU A 453 -18.17 -7.79 9.58
C LEU A 453 -17.61 -9.13 9.10
N SER A 454 -16.72 -9.14 8.11
CA SER A 454 -16.13 -10.35 7.55
C SER A 454 -15.43 -11.22 8.60
N ILE A 455 -14.78 -10.64 9.64
CA ILE A 455 -14.00 -11.40 10.63
C ILE A 455 -14.87 -12.29 11.53
N PHE A 456 -16.17 -12.05 11.59
CA PHE A 456 -17.11 -12.83 12.39
C PHE A 456 -17.65 -14.05 11.64
N TYR A 457 -17.52 -14.08 10.32
CA TYR A 457 -18.00 -15.18 9.49
C TYR A 457 -16.95 -16.29 9.34
N PRO A 458 -17.40 -17.52 9.09
CA PRO A 458 -16.51 -18.64 8.84
C PRO A 458 -15.54 -18.35 7.68
N ALA A 459 -14.43 -19.05 7.67
CA ALA A 459 -13.50 -19.03 6.55
C ALA A 459 -14.18 -19.56 5.27
N ALA A 460 -13.76 -19.05 4.12
CA ALA A 460 -14.12 -19.65 2.84
C ALA A 460 -13.34 -20.97 2.65
N ILE A 461 -14.02 -22.00 2.17
CA ILE A 461 -13.42 -23.31 1.96
C ILE A 461 -13.38 -23.61 0.47
N TYR A 462 -12.19 -23.86 -0.02
CA TYR A 462 -11.94 -24.30 -1.37
C TYR A 462 -11.45 -25.74 -1.38
N GLN A 463 -11.87 -26.50 -2.40
CA GLN A 463 -11.30 -27.76 -2.77
C GLN A 463 -10.31 -27.51 -3.91
N LYS A 464 -9.02 -27.73 -3.69
CA LYS A 464 -8.01 -27.74 -4.74
C LYS A 464 -7.93 -29.13 -5.34
N TYR A 465 -7.80 -29.18 -6.65
CA TYR A 465 -7.48 -30.37 -7.44
C TYR A 465 -6.18 -30.11 -8.17
N ALA A 466 -5.20 -30.98 -8.02
CA ALA A 466 -3.99 -31.01 -8.84
C ALA A 466 -3.99 -32.34 -9.58
N VAL A 467 -3.98 -32.27 -10.89
CA VAL A 467 -4.03 -33.44 -11.79
C VAL A 467 -2.74 -33.46 -12.57
N GLU A 468 -2.09 -34.64 -12.61
CA GLU A 468 -0.93 -34.93 -13.39
C GLU A 468 -1.28 -35.99 -14.42
N ILE A 469 -1.07 -35.68 -15.70
CA ILE A 469 -1.40 -36.52 -16.84
C ILE A 469 -0.11 -36.80 -17.58
N GLU A 470 0.17 -38.07 -17.89
CA GLU A 470 1.34 -38.49 -18.66
C GLU A 470 0.90 -38.89 -20.08
N VAL A 471 1.66 -38.43 -21.05
CA VAL A 471 1.56 -38.85 -22.48
C VAL A 471 2.95 -39.15 -22.98
N LYS A 472 3.23 -40.38 -23.31
CA LYS A 472 4.54 -40.84 -23.84
C LYS A 472 5.75 -40.46 -22.96
N GLY A 473 5.58 -40.50 -21.63
CA GLY A 473 6.64 -40.10 -20.67
C GLY A 473 6.77 -38.58 -20.46
N GLU A 474 5.94 -37.78 -21.10
CA GLU A 474 5.87 -36.34 -20.87
C GLU A 474 4.69 -35.98 -19.96
N HIS A 475 4.88 -35.01 -19.07
CA HIS A 475 3.96 -34.72 -18.01
C HIS A 475 3.22 -33.40 -18.21
N PHE A 476 1.91 -33.42 -18.01
CA PHE A 476 1.02 -32.28 -18.07
C PHE A 476 0.33 -32.05 -16.72
N PHE A 477 0.34 -30.82 -16.26
CA PHE A 477 -0.19 -30.46 -14.94
C PHE A 477 -1.39 -29.52 -15.08
N ALA A 478 -2.50 -29.88 -14.45
CA ALA A 478 -3.70 -29.07 -14.38
C ALA A 478 -4.05 -28.77 -12.93
N GLY A 479 -4.40 -27.53 -12.60
CA GLY A 479 -4.81 -27.09 -11.29
C GLY A 479 -6.17 -26.42 -11.28
N PHE A 480 -7.06 -26.83 -10.35
CA PHE A 480 -8.38 -26.25 -10.20
C PHE A 480 -8.66 -25.93 -8.73
N LYS A 481 -9.44 -24.88 -8.51
CA LYS A 481 -9.88 -24.45 -7.19
C LYS A 481 -11.37 -24.21 -7.18
N VAL A 482 -12.11 -25.08 -6.50
CA VAL A 482 -13.57 -25.06 -6.44
C VAL A 482 -13.99 -24.47 -5.09
N LEU A 483 -14.80 -23.42 -5.10
CA LEU A 483 -15.38 -22.84 -3.90
C LEU A 483 -16.49 -23.75 -3.37
N LYS A 484 -16.27 -24.41 -2.23
CA LYS A 484 -17.25 -25.30 -1.57
C LYS A 484 -18.11 -24.58 -0.54
N GLU A 485 -17.49 -23.69 0.26
CA GLU A 485 -18.20 -22.89 1.26
C GLU A 485 -17.81 -21.42 1.09
N VAL A 486 -18.80 -20.57 0.87
CA VAL A 486 -18.61 -19.14 0.61
C VAL A 486 -18.04 -18.41 1.85
N GLY A 487 -18.47 -18.81 3.06
CA GLY A 487 -18.03 -18.19 4.30
C GLY A 487 -18.16 -16.67 4.30
N TYR A 488 -17.09 -15.98 4.74
CA TYR A 488 -17.05 -14.53 4.81
C TYR A 488 -17.13 -13.79 3.46
N LEU A 489 -16.87 -14.47 2.35
CA LEU A 489 -16.88 -13.84 1.02
C LEU A 489 -18.25 -13.23 0.70
N LYS A 490 -19.35 -13.79 1.24
CA LYS A 490 -20.69 -13.21 1.08
C LYS A 490 -20.81 -11.79 1.64
N VAL A 491 -20.00 -11.46 2.64
CA VAL A 491 -19.94 -10.12 3.24
C VAL A 491 -18.88 -9.25 2.57
N ALA A 492 -17.73 -9.83 2.23
CA ALA A 492 -16.57 -9.10 1.69
C ALA A 492 -16.81 -8.62 0.25
N GLU A 493 -17.54 -9.38 -0.57
CA GLU A 493 -17.74 -9.04 -1.97
C GLU A 493 -18.69 -7.85 -2.16
N ILE A 494 -18.25 -6.87 -2.94
CA ILE A 494 -19.10 -5.78 -3.40
C ILE A 494 -19.85 -6.27 -4.63
N PRO A 495 -21.21 -6.30 -4.64
CA PRO A 495 -21.96 -6.71 -5.79
C PRO A 495 -21.61 -5.86 -7.02
N LYS A 496 -21.07 -6.48 -8.08
CA LYS A 496 -20.87 -5.80 -9.36
C LYS A 496 -22.26 -5.55 -9.96
N LYS A 497 -22.61 -4.30 -10.28
CA LYS A 497 -23.80 -4.02 -11.11
C LYS A 497 -23.64 -4.82 -12.40
N LYS A 498 -24.56 -5.75 -12.69
CA LYS A 498 -24.66 -6.36 -14.02
C LYS A 498 -24.82 -5.22 -15.03
N LYS A 499 -23.85 -5.09 -15.94
CA LYS A 499 -24.07 -4.31 -17.16
C LYS A 499 -25.05 -5.12 -17.99
N ASP A 500 -26.25 -4.61 -18.17
CA ASP A 500 -27.19 -5.08 -19.19
C ASP A 500 -26.52 -4.81 -20.55
N THR A 501 -25.88 -5.83 -21.09
CA THR A 501 -25.50 -5.91 -22.50
C THR A 501 -26.10 -7.19 -23.01
N ALA A 502 -27.32 -7.04 -23.58
CA ALA A 502 -27.83 -7.99 -24.57
C ALA A 502 -26.86 -7.99 -25.77
N GLY A 503 -26.26 -9.12 -26.06
CA GLY A 503 -25.36 -9.31 -27.21
C GLY A 503 -24.70 -10.68 -27.14
N GLU A 504 -25.22 -11.57 -27.92
CA GLU A 504 -24.78 -12.96 -28.11
C GLU A 504 -23.31 -13.05 -28.50
N GLY A 505 -22.57 -13.95 -27.87
CA GLY A 505 -21.17 -14.28 -28.18
C GLY A 505 -20.66 -15.37 -27.26
N VAL A 506 -20.77 -16.59 -27.71
CA VAL A 506 -20.22 -17.79 -27.08
C VAL A 506 -18.72 -17.65 -26.96
N GLY A 507 -18.16 -17.87 -25.76
CA GLY A 507 -16.73 -18.20 -25.56
C GLY A 507 -15.82 -17.08 -25.10
N ARG A 508 -16.10 -16.45 -23.93
CA ARG A 508 -15.07 -15.80 -23.11
C ARG A 508 -15.36 -16.09 -21.64
N THR A 509 -14.58 -16.97 -21.06
CA THR A 509 -14.54 -17.23 -19.62
C THR A 509 -14.31 -15.91 -18.88
N ASN A 510 -15.34 -15.41 -18.20
CA ASN A 510 -15.25 -14.23 -17.34
C ASN A 510 -14.28 -14.53 -16.19
N ARG A 511 -13.09 -13.95 -16.28
CA ARG A 511 -12.12 -13.87 -15.18
C ARG A 511 -12.74 -13.00 -14.09
N LEU A 512 -13.27 -13.63 -13.05
CA LEU A 512 -13.58 -12.96 -11.78
C LEU A 512 -12.26 -12.55 -11.13
N GLU A 513 -11.75 -11.38 -11.50
CA GLU A 513 -10.75 -10.69 -10.72
C GLU A 513 -11.43 -10.17 -9.45
N THR A 514 -11.47 -11.01 -8.43
CA THR A 514 -11.77 -10.57 -7.08
C THR A 514 -10.59 -9.73 -6.60
N GLY A 515 -10.72 -8.40 -6.70
CA GLY A 515 -9.72 -7.43 -6.26
C GLY A 515 -9.58 -7.34 -4.73
N ILE A 516 -9.65 -8.47 -4.02
CA ILE A 516 -9.46 -8.59 -2.57
C ILE A 516 -8.62 -9.84 -2.31
N ASP A 517 -7.44 -9.90 -2.88
CA ASP A 517 -6.41 -10.82 -2.42
C ASP A 517 -5.61 -10.16 -1.30
N GLY A 518 -6.06 -10.38 -0.06
CA GLY A 518 -5.38 -9.92 1.14
C GLY A 518 -4.14 -10.74 1.51
N ASN A 519 -3.43 -11.32 0.54
CA ASN A 519 -2.24 -12.13 0.81
C ASN A 519 -1.01 -11.72 -0.02
N ASP A 520 -1.07 -10.66 -0.84
CA ASP A 520 0.12 -10.17 -1.54
C ASP A 520 1.08 -9.36 -0.65
N ALA A 521 0.86 -9.32 0.66
CA ALA A 521 1.76 -8.65 1.61
C ALA A 521 3.01 -9.49 1.96
N GLU A 522 3.13 -10.73 1.50
CA GLU A 522 4.27 -11.59 1.84
C GLU A 522 5.43 -11.57 0.83
N ASN A 523 5.33 -10.85 -0.31
CA ASN A 523 6.49 -10.73 -1.19
C ASN A 523 6.47 -9.45 -2.06
N PRO A 524 6.99 -8.31 -1.59
CA PRO A 524 7.18 -7.13 -2.43
C PRO A 524 8.34 -7.29 -3.44
N ALA A 525 9.14 -8.36 -3.35
CA ALA A 525 10.25 -8.70 -4.24
C ALA A 525 9.93 -9.86 -5.19
N GLY A 526 8.67 -10.35 -5.24
CA GLY A 526 8.28 -11.41 -6.16
C GLY A 526 8.43 -10.98 -7.61
N GLU A 527 9.31 -11.65 -8.32
CA GLU A 527 9.43 -11.60 -9.77
C GLU A 527 8.02 -11.73 -10.37
N ALA A 528 7.53 -10.66 -10.99
CA ALA A 528 6.29 -10.67 -11.73
C ALA A 528 6.52 -11.44 -13.04
N ASP A 529 6.46 -12.78 -12.97
CA ASP A 529 6.36 -13.61 -14.16
C ASP A 529 4.99 -13.30 -14.80
N GLY A 530 5.03 -12.59 -15.90
CA GLY A 530 3.84 -12.18 -16.63
C GLY A 530 3.04 -13.40 -17.08
N THR A 531 1.88 -13.62 -16.47
CA THR A 531 1.00 -14.76 -16.68
C THR A 531 1.51 -16.07 -16.07
N ASP A 532 1.60 -16.12 -14.75
CA ASP A 532 1.73 -17.40 -14.06
C ASP A 532 0.45 -18.23 -14.24
N SER A 533 0.47 -19.12 -15.24
CA SER A 533 -0.59 -20.11 -15.49
C SER A 533 -0.56 -21.27 -14.47
N SER A 534 0.42 -21.26 -13.54
CA SER A 534 0.53 -22.26 -12.48
C SER A 534 -0.49 -22.06 -11.36
N GLN A 535 -1.18 -20.89 -11.31
CA GLN A 535 -2.25 -20.69 -10.35
C GLN A 535 -3.50 -21.50 -10.76
N PRO A 536 -4.10 -22.25 -9.81
CA PRO A 536 -5.26 -23.08 -10.11
C PRO A 536 -6.44 -22.22 -10.63
N LYS A 537 -7.07 -22.64 -11.73
CA LYS A 537 -8.28 -21.99 -12.25
C LYS A 537 -9.38 -22.05 -11.20
N VAL A 538 -9.91 -20.89 -10.78
CA VAL A 538 -11.05 -20.83 -9.84
C VAL A 538 -12.32 -21.16 -10.59
N ILE A 539 -12.99 -22.23 -10.16
CA ILE A 539 -14.28 -22.70 -10.70
C ILE A 539 -15.37 -22.33 -9.69
N ASP A 540 -16.38 -21.64 -10.15
CA ASP A 540 -17.56 -21.33 -9.36
C ASP A 540 -18.64 -22.42 -9.47
N ALA A 541 -19.68 -22.31 -8.67
CA ALA A 541 -20.79 -23.27 -8.64
C ALA A 541 -21.66 -23.29 -9.93
N SER A 542 -21.39 -22.40 -10.89
CA SER A 542 -22.16 -22.34 -12.16
C SER A 542 -21.81 -23.45 -13.15
N HIS A 543 -20.78 -24.26 -12.85
CA HIS A 543 -20.32 -25.37 -13.71
C HIS A 543 -20.41 -26.73 -12.99
N PRO A 544 -21.61 -27.19 -12.64
CA PRO A 544 -21.80 -28.41 -11.84
C PRO A 544 -21.26 -29.66 -12.53
N GLU A 545 -21.39 -29.78 -13.85
CA GLU A 545 -20.92 -30.92 -14.64
C GLU A 545 -19.40 -31.03 -14.59
N PHE A 546 -18.70 -29.91 -14.70
CA PHE A 546 -17.23 -29.87 -14.60
C PHE A 546 -16.77 -30.25 -13.17
N ILE A 547 -17.44 -29.77 -12.14
CA ILE A 547 -17.16 -30.14 -10.74
C ILE A 547 -17.36 -31.63 -10.52
N GLN A 548 -18.45 -32.19 -11.03
CA GLN A 548 -18.73 -33.62 -10.94
C GLN A 548 -17.66 -34.46 -11.64
N MET A 549 -17.22 -34.01 -12.81
CA MET A 549 -16.12 -34.66 -13.56
C MET A 549 -14.85 -34.65 -12.70
N LEU A 550 -14.43 -33.48 -12.13
CA LEU A 550 -13.26 -33.39 -11.27
C LEU A 550 -13.32 -34.33 -10.05
N GLU A 551 -14.52 -34.57 -9.51
CA GLU A 551 -14.72 -35.48 -8.40
C GLU A 551 -14.55 -36.95 -8.80
N GLN A 552 -14.82 -37.30 -10.06
CA GLN A 552 -14.70 -38.66 -10.60
C GLN A 552 -13.28 -39.03 -11.05
N LEU A 553 -12.39 -38.03 -11.25
CA LEU A 553 -11.01 -38.30 -11.68
C LEU A 553 -10.28 -39.20 -10.68
N LYS A 554 -9.59 -40.25 -11.21
CA LYS A 554 -8.81 -41.22 -10.43
C LYS A 554 -7.47 -41.52 -11.12
N LYS A 555 -6.47 -41.90 -10.33
CA LYS A 555 -5.20 -42.42 -10.81
C LYS A 555 -5.43 -43.65 -11.73
N GLY A 556 -4.69 -43.72 -12.83
CA GLY A 556 -4.78 -44.80 -13.83
C GLY A 556 -5.88 -44.60 -14.86
N MET A 557 -6.70 -43.57 -14.75
CA MET A 557 -7.75 -43.25 -15.74
C MET A 557 -7.11 -42.80 -17.06
N LYS A 558 -7.62 -43.32 -18.16
CA LYS A 558 -7.22 -42.89 -19.53
C LYS A 558 -8.06 -41.69 -19.95
N VAL A 559 -7.40 -40.72 -20.53
CA VAL A 559 -8.03 -39.49 -21.10
C VAL A 559 -7.56 -39.30 -22.53
N SER A 560 -8.39 -38.78 -23.41
CA SER A 560 -7.96 -38.41 -24.75
C SER A 560 -7.10 -37.16 -24.69
N LEU A 561 -6.07 -37.07 -25.52
CA LEU A 561 -5.39 -35.84 -25.83
C LEU A 561 -6.02 -35.28 -27.10
N ASP A 562 -6.84 -34.23 -26.91
CA ASP A 562 -7.67 -33.69 -27.99
C ASP A 562 -6.97 -32.58 -28.79
N ASP A 563 -6.10 -31.80 -28.14
CA ASP A 563 -5.36 -30.69 -28.77
C ASP A 563 -4.05 -30.40 -28.03
N LEU A 564 -3.09 -29.84 -28.76
CA LEU A 564 -1.82 -29.31 -28.27
C LEU A 564 -1.58 -27.92 -28.83
N GLN A 565 -1.42 -26.94 -27.98
CA GLN A 565 -1.22 -25.55 -28.36
C GLN A 565 0.03 -24.97 -27.74
N ILE A 566 0.75 -24.12 -28.51
CA ILE A 566 1.83 -23.31 -27.95
C ILE A 566 1.28 -21.99 -27.44
N LYS A 567 1.45 -21.76 -26.14
CA LYS A 567 1.13 -20.49 -25.52
C LYS A 567 2.39 -19.66 -25.40
N GLU A 568 2.51 -18.63 -26.22
CA GLU A 568 3.60 -17.67 -26.15
C GLU A 568 3.42 -16.75 -24.94
N GLY A 569 4.50 -16.50 -24.25
CA GLY A 569 4.60 -15.58 -23.14
C GLY A 569 5.87 -14.76 -23.23
N GLU A 570 5.93 -13.67 -22.50
CA GLU A 570 7.10 -12.82 -22.36
C GLU A 570 7.23 -12.41 -20.89
N THR A 571 8.44 -12.49 -20.35
CA THR A 571 8.68 -11.99 -19.00
C THR A 571 8.34 -10.50 -18.93
N SER A 572 7.81 -10.05 -17.80
CA SER A 572 7.43 -8.66 -17.59
C SER A 572 8.24 -8.03 -16.47
N PRO A 573 8.58 -6.74 -16.60
CA PRO A 573 9.28 -6.04 -15.53
C PRO A 573 8.41 -5.92 -14.27
N PRO A 574 9.01 -5.67 -13.11
CA PRO A 574 8.26 -5.42 -11.88
C PRO A 574 7.32 -4.23 -12.07
N LYS A 575 6.15 -4.26 -11.43
CA LYS A 575 5.16 -3.17 -11.53
C LYS A 575 5.67 -1.91 -10.84
N ARG A 576 5.42 -0.74 -11.45
CA ARG A 576 5.63 0.55 -10.77
C ARG A 576 4.79 0.64 -9.51
N TYR A 577 5.28 1.36 -8.53
CA TYR A 577 4.48 1.66 -7.35
C TYR A 577 3.25 2.50 -7.72
N SER A 578 2.11 2.14 -7.17
CA SER A 578 0.99 3.07 -7.03
C SER A 578 1.14 3.88 -5.74
N SER A 579 0.36 4.96 -5.59
CA SER A 579 0.36 5.73 -4.34
C SER A 579 0.02 4.87 -3.12
N GLY A 580 -0.92 3.92 -3.26
CA GLY A 580 -1.28 2.98 -2.19
C GLY A 580 -0.20 1.93 -1.94
N SER A 581 0.37 1.29 -2.99
CA SER A 581 1.41 0.29 -2.79
C SER A 581 2.72 0.89 -2.27
N MET A 582 3.01 2.17 -2.55
CA MET A 582 4.14 2.87 -1.94
C MET A 582 3.94 3.05 -0.43
N ILE A 583 2.73 3.38 0.03
CA ILE A 583 2.43 3.45 1.47
C ILE A 583 2.69 2.11 2.15
N LEU A 584 2.24 1.00 1.55
CA LEU A 584 2.51 -0.35 2.08
C LEU A 584 4.01 -0.68 2.06
N ALA A 585 4.73 -0.30 1.02
CA ALA A 585 6.17 -0.48 0.95
C ALA A 585 6.91 0.33 2.02
N MET A 586 6.43 1.54 2.34
CA MET A 586 6.96 2.34 3.45
C MET A 586 6.67 1.68 4.81
N GLU A 587 5.46 1.16 5.02
CA GLU A 587 5.09 0.45 6.25
C GLU A 587 5.92 -0.83 6.45
N ASN A 588 6.13 -1.58 5.37
CA ASN A 588 6.85 -2.84 5.37
C ASN A 588 8.32 -2.70 4.94
N ALA A 589 8.92 -1.53 5.15
CA ALA A 589 10.29 -1.26 4.68
C ALA A 589 11.33 -2.26 5.22
N GLY A 590 11.09 -2.85 6.39
CA GLY A 590 11.91 -3.93 6.91
C GLY A 590 11.98 -5.16 6.00
N GLN A 591 10.94 -5.43 5.21
CA GLN A 591 10.93 -6.55 4.25
C GLN A 591 11.76 -6.27 2.99
N LEU A 592 12.07 -5.00 2.71
CA LEU A 592 12.90 -4.59 1.57
C LEU A 592 14.40 -4.72 1.85
N ILE A 593 14.79 -5.16 3.04
CA ILE A 593 16.17 -5.28 3.47
C ILE A 593 16.67 -6.66 3.12
N GLU A 594 17.75 -6.72 2.35
CA GLU A 594 18.37 -7.98 1.92
C GLU A 594 19.07 -8.70 3.08
N ASP A 595 19.70 -7.96 3.98
CA ASP A 595 20.39 -8.49 5.15
C ASP A 595 19.40 -9.04 6.18
N GLU A 596 19.44 -10.34 6.42
CA GLU A 596 18.49 -11.03 7.32
C GLU A 596 18.62 -10.59 8.78
N GLU A 597 19.82 -10.29 9.24
CA GLU A 597 20.06 -9.87 10.63
C GLU A 597 19.50 -8.47 10.87
N LEU A 598 19.80 -7.51 9.97
CA LEU A 598 19.20 -6.19 9.99
C LEU A 598 17.69 -6.24 9.80
N ARG A 599 17.20 -7.11 8.91
CA ARG A 599 15.76 -7.35 8.73
C ARG A 599 15.09 -7.81 10.02
N ALA A 600 15.70 -8.73 10.75
CA ALA A 600 15.18 -9.20 12.03
C ALA A 600 15.17 -8.11 13.11
N GLN A 601 16.21 -7.27 13.16
CA GLN A 601 16.33 -6.17 14.11
C GLN A 601 15.26 -5.09 13.91
N ILE A 602 14.88 -4.79 12.66
CA ILE A 602 13.91 -3.74 12.32
C ILE A 602 12.56 -4.29 11.86
N LYS A 603 12.31 -5.57 12.09
CA LYS A 603 11.02 -6.21 11.78
C LYS A 603 9.89 -5.48 12.51
N GLY A 604 8.88 -5.05 11.75
CA GLY A 604 7.76 -4.25 12.26
C GLY A 604 8.03 -2.75 12.37
N SER A 605 9.25 -2.29 12.01
CA SER A 605 9.54 -0.87 11.86
C SER A 605 9.40 -0.48 10.38
N GLY A 606 8.57 0.51 10.11
CA GLY A 606 8.42 1.11 8.77
C GLY A 606 9.22 2.40 8.63
N ILE A 607 9.19 2.99 7.46
CA ILE A 607 9.67 4.35 7.21
C ILE A 607 8.51 5.34 7.28
N GLY A 608 8.63 6.35 8.12
CA GLY A 608 7.54 7.25 8.48
C GLY A 608 6.47 6.56 9.33
N THR A 609 5.59 7.35 9.92
CA THR A 609 4.43 6.86 10.69
C THR A 609 3.17 6.89 9.85
N SER A 610 2.13 6.20 10.30
CA SER A 610 0.77 6.27 9.73
C SER A 610 0.31 7.71 9.51
N ALA A 611 0.65 8.62 10.41
CA ALA A 611 0.32 10.04 10.29
C ALA A 611 1.05 10.78 9.17
N THR A 612 2.29 10.40 8.84
CA THR A 612 3.19 11.21 7.99
C THR A 612 3.43 10.64 6.59
N ARG A 613 3.22 9.33 6.36
CA ARG A 613 3.50 8.69 5.05
C ARG A 613 2.82 9.39 3.88
N ALA A 614 1.52 9.71 4.01
CA ALA A 614 0.76 10.39 2.96
C ALA A 614 1.26 11.82 2.68
N GLU A 615 1.61 12.57 3.72
CA GLU A 615 2.16 13.93 3.60
C GLU A 615 3.54 13.94 2.93
N ILE A 616 4.38 12.93 3.19
CA ILE A 616 5.68 12.75 2.55
C ILE A 616 5.51 12.56 1.03
N LEU A 617 4.59 11.69 0.61
CA LEU A 617 4.29 11.49 -0.81
C LEU A 617 3.81 12.79 -1.45
N LYS A 618 2.87 13.49 -0.81
CA LYS A 618 2.36 14.77 -1.27
C LYS A 618 3.47 15.81 -1.40
N LYS A 619 4.40 15.89 -0.44
CA LYS A 619 5.56 16.79 -0.50
C LYS A 619 6.44 16.47 -1.71
N LEU A 620 6.74 15.19 -1.97
CA LEU A 620 7.55 14.76 -3.13
C LEU A 620 6.90 15.12 -4.47
N PHE A 621 5.57 15.07 -4.56
CA PHE A 621 4.84 15.54 -5.75
C PHE A 621 4.89 17.07 -5.88
N ASN A 622 4.69 17.80 -4.79
CA ASN A 622 4.70 19.26 -4.77
C ASN A 622 6.07 19.85 -5.19
N ILE A 623 7.17 19.28 -4.70
CA ILE A 623 8.53 19.70 -5.07
C ILE A 623 8.98 19.09 -6.41
N LYS A 624 8.10 18.36 -7.09
CA LYS A 624 8.31 17.78 -8.43
C LYS A 624 9.48 16.77 -8.49
N TYR A 625 9.77 16.07 -7.41
CA TYR A 625 10.72 14.94 -7.45
C TYR A 625 10.06 13.67 -7.99
N MET A 626 8.76 13.53 -7.75
CA MET A 626 7.94 12.45 -8.30
C MET A 626 6.70 13.02 -8.97
N ALA A 627 6.12 12.26 -9.88
CA ALA A 627 4.86 12.53 -10.55
C ALA A 627 3.84 11.44 -10.21
N LEU A 628 2.58 11.85 -10.06
CA LEU A 628 1.45 10.95 -9.84
C LEU A 628 0.52 11.01 -11.05
N ASN A 629 0.20 9.86 -11.61
CA ASN A 629 -0.89 9.76 -12.57
C ASN A 629 -2.22 9.62 -11.80
N GLU A 630 -3.03 10.67 -11.79
CA GLU A 630 -4.27 10.72 -11.02
C GLU A 630 -5.28 9.64 -11.39
N LYS A 631 -5.32 9.20 -12.67
CA LYS A 631 -6.26 8.18 -13.14
C LYS A 631 -5.87 6.76 -12.72
N THR A 632 -4.58 6.46 -12.74
CA THR A 632 -4.06 5.11 -12.44
C THR A 632 -3.47 5.02 -11.04
N GLN A 633 -3.22 6.16 -10.40
CA GLN A 633 -2.47 6.29 -9.14
C GLN A 633 -1.02 5.79 -9.21
N VAL A 634 -0.47 5.62 -10.40
CA VAL A 634 0.93 5.18 -10.61
C VAL A 634 1.87 6.35 -10.34
N ILE A 635 2.95 6.04 -9.61
CA ILE A 635 4.04 6.96 -9.29
C ILE A 635 5.21 6.71 -10.24
N THR A 636 5.83 7.78 -10.73
CA THR A 636 7.09 7.75 -11.47
C THR A 636 8.02 8.83 -10.95
N PRO A 637 9.35 8.64 -10.95
CA PRO A 637 10.27 9.74 -10.72
C PRO A 637 10.14 10.76 -11.86
N THR A 638 10.46 12.02 -11.56
CA THR A 638 10.62 13.05 -12.60
C THR A 638 12.09 13.16 -12.99
N TYR A 639 12.36 13.90 -14.06
CA TYR A 639 13.74 14.21 -14.45
C TYR A 639 14.52 14.87 -13.31
N LEU A 640 13.93 15.90 -12.70
CA LEU A 640 14.53 16.57 -11.53
C LEU A 640 14.75 15.56 -10.38
N GLY A 641 13.77 14.70 -10.10
CA GLY A 641 13.89 13.70 -9.04
C GLY A 641 15.04 12.73 -9.24
N GLU A 642 15.29 12.28 -10.49
CA GLU A 642 16.44 11.41 -10.76
C GLU A 642 17.77 12.16 -10.68
N LEU A 643 17.86 13.42 -11.11
CA LEU A 643 19.06 14.22 -10.91
C LEU A 643 19.37 14.42 -9.42
N ILE A 644 18.34 14.67 -8.60
CA ILE A 644 18.50 14.77 -7.15
C ILE A 644 18.92 13.42 -6.54
N TYR A 645 18.38 12.32 -7.05
CA TYR A 645 18.83 10.97 -6.65
C TYR A 645 20.33 10.80 -6.89
N GLU A 646 20.87 11.20 -8.06
CA GLU A 646 22.30 11.12 -8.36
C GLU A 646 23.13 11.98 -7.43
N VAL A 647 22.70 13.18 -7.11
CA VAL A 647 23.36 14.05 -6.14
C VAL A 647 23.44 13.36 -4.78
N VAL A 648 22.33 12.82 -4.29
CA VAL A 648 22.29 12.14 -2.99
C VAL A 648 23.08 10.83 -3.03
N HIS A 649 22.98 10.06 -4.11
CA HIS A 649 23.71 8.80 -4.30
C HIS A 649 25.22 9.01 -4.20
N THR A 650 25.72 10.10 -4.80
CA THR A 650 27.15 10.44 -4.78
C THR A 650 27.60 11.00 -3.43
N SER A 651 26.75 11.80 -2.75
CA SER A 651 27.16 12.57 -1.55
C SER A 651 26.72 11.95 -0.23
N MET A 652 25.52 11.38 -0.17
CA MET A 652 24.87 10.88 1.06
C MET A 652 24.05 9.60 0.80
N LYS A 653 24.66 8.60 0.13
CA LYS A 653 24.01 7.38 -0.34
C LYS A 653 23.09 6.71 0.71
N GLN A 654 23.49 6.77 1.99
CA GLN A 654 22.71 6.13 3.06
C GLN A 654 21.32 6.71 3.25
N LEU A 655 21.08 7.97 2.86
CA LEU A 655 19.73 8.56 2.91
C LEU A 655 18.75 7.93 1.91
N LEU A 656 19.27 7.26 0.87
CA LEU A 656 18.46 6.52 -0.10
C LEU A 656 18.11 5.12 0.41
N ASN A 657 18.68 4.70 1.55
CA ASN A 657 18.59 3.34 2.04
C ASN A 657 17.44 3.22 3.06
N PRO A 658 16.46 2.32 2.86
CA PRO A 658 15.39 2.06 3.82
C PRO A 658 15.90 1.53 5.18
N GLU A 659 17.00 0.78 5.20
CA GLU A 659 17.61 0.24 6.42
C GLU A 659 17.98 1.34 7.41
N LEU A 660 18.68 2.38 6.92
CA LEU A 660 19.05 3.51 7.76
C LEU A 660 17.82 4.21 8.33
N THR A 661 16.82 4.47 7.49
CA THR A 661 15.60 5.16 7.91
C THR A 661 14.80 4.34 8.92
N ALA A 662 14.66 3.04 8.69
CA ALA A 662 13.98 2.14 9.61
C ALA A 662 14.75 1.97 10.94
N SER A 663 16.08 1.98 10.89
CA SER A 663 16.93 1.95 12.10
C SER A 663 16.73 3.19 12.98
N TRP A 664 16.58 4.39 12.39
CA TRP A 664 16.25 5.61 13.15
C TRP A 664 14.85 5.54 13.78
N GLU A 665 13.83 5.08 13.04
CA GLU A 665 12.47 4.88 13.61
C GLU A 665 12.48 3.86 14.76
N LYS A 666 13.29 2.80 14.65
CA LYS A 666 13.48 1.83 15.73
C LYS A 666 14.11 2.48 16.96
N GLY A 667 15.10 3.35 16.78
CA GLY A 667 15.71 4.13 17.85
C GLY A 667 14.67 4.99 18.59
N LEU A 668 13.75 5.66 17.87
CA LEU A 668 12.65 6.41 18.47
C LEU A 668 11.68 5.52 19.25
N THR A 669 11.47 4.29 18.80
CA THR A 669 10.68 3.31 19.55
C THR A 669 11.35 2.94 20.87
N TYR A 670 12.67 2.72 20.87
CA TYR A 670 13.44 2.44 22.09
C TYR A 670 13.40 3.60 23.10
N VAL A 671 13.39 4.86 22.62
CA VAL A 671 13.18 6.01 23.51
C VAL A 671 11.77 5.98 24.11
N ALA A 672 10.73 5.73 23.29
CA ALA A 672 9.36 5.66 23.78
C ALA A 672 9.12 4.52 24.78
N GLU A 673 9.90 3.44 24.68
CA GLU A 673 9.90 2.31 25.63
C GLU A 673 10.80 2.56 26.86
N GLY A 674 11.59 3.65 26.86
CA GLY A 674 12.54 3.95 27.92
C GLY A 674 13.82 3.08 27.91
N SER A 675 14.06 2.32 26.81
CA SER A 675 15.21 1.42 26.68
C SER A 675 16.50 2.16 26.37
N ILE A 676 16.44 3.35 25.78
CA ILE A 676 17.54 4.29 25.57
C ILE A 676 17.13 5.69 26.00
N THR A 677 18.09 6.47 26.46
CA THR A 677 17.83 7.84 26.91
C THR A 677 17.73 8.82 25.72
N PRO A 678 17.00 9.94 25.87
CA PRO A 678 17.01 11.03 24.89
C PRO A 678 18.38 11.54 24.54
N ASP A 679 19.30 11.64 25.52
CA ASP A 679 20.65 12.14 25.33
C ASP A 679 21.51 11.18 24.50
N GLU A 680 21.40 9.87 24.72
CA GLU A 680 22.09 8.88 23.90
C GLU A 680 21.63 8.94 22.43
N TYR A 681 20.32 9.12 22.22
CA TYR A 681 19.78 9.28 20.88
C TYR A 681 20.31 10.57 20.21
N MET A 682 20.26 11.71 20.92
CA MET A 682 20.77 12.99 20.42
C MET A 682 22.25 12.95 20.07
N GLN A 683 23.09 12.34 20.89
CA GLN A 683 24.53 12.20 20.61
C GLN A 683 24.80 11.39 19.32
N LYS A 684 24.04 10.32 19.09
CA LYS A 684 24.12 9.54 17.84
C LYS A 684 23.69 10.38 16.64
N LEU A 685 22.60 11.14 16.78
CA LEU A 685 22.07 12.01 15.74
C LEU A 685 23.07 13.11 15.37
N GLU A 686 23.63 13.82 16.35
CA GLU A 686 24.61 14.89 16.14
C GLU A 686 25.85 14.38 15.43
N ARG A 687 26.44 13.26 15.88
CA ARG A 687 27.58 12.62 15.21
C ARG A 687 27.28 12.28 13.76
N PHE A 688 26.08 11.74 13.49
CA PHE A 688 25.64 11.42 12.14
C PHE A 688 25.53 12.69 11.28
N VAL A 689 24.89 13.73 11.78
CA VAL A 689 24.71 15.01 11.06
C VAL A 689 26.06 15.68 10.78
N ILE A 690 26.95 15.73 11.76
CA ILE A 690 28.31 16.27 11.60
C ILE A 690 29.05 15.53 10.49
N GLY A 691 29.16 14.21 10.63
CA GLY A 691 29.93 13.39 9.70
C GLY A 691 29.39 13.47 8.26
N ARG A 692 28.06 13.42 8.08
CA ARG A 692 27.45 13.49 6.75
C ARG A 692 27.56 14.88 6.11
N THR A 693 27.36 15.93 6.89
CA THR A 693 27.52 17.31 6.40
C THR A 693 28.97 17.57 6.00
N TYR A 694 29.92 17.20 6.85
CA TYR A 694 31.36 17.35 6.56
C TYR A 694 31.71 16.62 5.25
N ASN A 695 31.37 15.35 5.13
CA ASN A 695 31.66 14.58 3.93
C ASN A 695 31.06 15.21 2.67
N ALA A 696 29.78 15.62 2.70
CA ALA A 696 29.13 16.24 1.55
C ALA A 696 29.79 17.55 1.11
N VAL A 697 30.28 18.34 2.06
CA VAL A 697 30.95 19.64 1.78
C VAL A 697 32.35 19.42 1.21
N HIS A 698 33.10 18.44 1.70
CA HIS A 698 34.53 18.26 1.36
C HIS A 698 34.78 17.26 0.23
N MET A 699 33.76 16.48 -0.20
CA MET A 699 33.91 15.60 -1.35
C MET A 699 34.19 16.40 -2.64
N GLY A 700 35.28 16.07 -3.34
CA GLY A 700 35.69 16.72 -4.59
C GLY A 700 34.84 16.39 -5.82
N ASN A 701 33.77 15.63 -5.68
CA ASN A 701 33.08 14.89 -6.74
C ASN A 701 32.03 15.67 -7.56
N ALA A 702 32.01 17.00 -7.54
CA ALA A 702 31.08 17.77 -8.37
C ALA A 702 31.26 17.51 -9.89
N TYR A 703 32.46 17.14 -10.33
CA TYR A 703 32.76 16.80 -11.72
C TYR A 703 32.26 15.40 -12.13
N GLY A 704 32.11 14.46 -11.20
CA GLY A 704 31.63 13.10 -11.46
C GLY A 704 30.10 13.00 -11.70
N LEU A 705 29.34 14.07 -11.41
CA LEU A 705 27.89 14.06 -11.58
C LEU A 705 27.43 14.15 -13.05
N ARG A 706 28.24 14.79 -13.93
CA ARG A 706 27.82 15.00 -15.33
C ARG A 706 27.57 13.72 -16.09
N PRO A 707 28.43 12.69 -16.05
CA PRO A 707 28.13 11.41 -16.69
C PRO A 707 26.87 10.75 -16.17
N ALA A 708 26.61 10.83 -14.86
CA ALA A 708 25.37 10.31 -14.24
C ALA A 708 24.14 11.07 -14.72
N PHE A 709 24.23 12.41 -14.82
CA PHE A 709 23.15 13.22 -15.36
C PHE A 709 22.89 12.94 -16.84
N ASP A 710 23.95 12.77 -17.64
CA ASP A 710 23.84 12.42 -19.07
C ASP A 710 23.14 11.06 -19.25
N ALA A 711 23.47 10.07 -18.44
CA ALA A 711 22.81 8.76 -18.43
C ALA A 711 21.31 8.86 -18.13
N VAL A 712 20.92 9.71 -17.18
CA VAL A 712 19.51 9.96 -16.83
C VAL A 712 18.80 10.72 -17.96
N ALA A 713 19.45 11.71 -18.58
CA ALA A 713 18.85 12.57 -19.59
C ALA A 713 18.33 11.82 -20.81
N VAL A 714 18.96 10.73 -21.20
CA VAL A 714 18.56 9.89 -22.35
C VAL A 714 17.09 9.46 -22.25
N PHE A 715 16.64 9.09 -21.06
CA PHE A 715 15.27 8.59 -20.85
C PHE A 715 14.20 9.70 -20.94
N TYR A 716 14.54 10.94 -20.57
CA TYR A 716 13.60 12.06 -20.54
C TYR A 716 13.57 12.85 -21.85
N GLN A 717 14.70 12.93 -22.59
CA GLN A 717 14.73 13.59 -23.90
C GLN A 717 13.93 12.83 -24.95
N ASN A 718 13.95 11.49 -24.92
CA ASN A 718 13.15 10.66 -25.82
C ASN A 718 11.65 10.81 -25.52
N ALA A 719 11.26 10.85 -24.25
CA ALA A 719 9.87 11.07 -23.85
C ALA A 719 9.32 12.46 -24.28
N GLU A 720 10.16 13.49 -24.33
CA GLU A 720 9.76 14.81 -24.87
C GLU A 720 9.60 14.81 -26.40
N LYS A 721 10.48 14.10 -27.11
CA LYS A 721 10.38 13.92 -28.56
C LYS A 721 9.10 13.17 -28.95
N GLU A 722 8.77 12.09 -28.23
CA GLU A 722 7.52 11.34 -28.43
C GLU A 722 6.27 12.16 -28.13
N LYS A 723 6.27 12.96 -27.05
CA LYS A 723 5.17 13.88 -26.74
C LYS A 723 4.99 14.98 -27.79
N LYS A 724 6.06 15.49 -28.35
CA LYS A 724 6.00 16.47 -29.44
C LYS A 724 5.47 15.86 -30.73
N SER A 725 5.91 14.65 -31.10
CA SER A 725 5.44 13.94 -32.28
C SER A 725 3.96 13.53 -32.18
N SER A 726 3.53 13.07 -31.01
CA SER A 726 2.10 12.71 -30.76
C SER A 726 1.17 13.93 -30.72
N ARG A 727 1.64 15.10 -30.26
CA ARG A 727 0.89 16.36 -30.33
C ARG A 727 0.79 16.90 -31.75
N SER A 728 1.85 16.81 -32.53
CA SER A 728 1.84 17.21 -33.96
C SER A 728 0.93 16.27 -34.78
N ALA A 729 0.92 14.97 -34.51
CA ALA A 729 0.01 14.02 -35.16
C ALA A 729 -1.47 14.29 -34.82
N LYS A 730 -1.79 14.62 -33.55
CA LYS A 730 -3.16 15.00 -33.14
C LYS A 730 -3.61 16.34 -33.74
N SER A 731 -2.73 17.34 -33.84
CA SER A 731 -3.07 18.61 -34.48
C SER A 731 -3.28 18.47 -35.98
N ALA A 732 -2.49 17.61 -36.64
CA ALA A 732 -2.68 17.29 -38.05
C ALA A 732 -3.98 16.48 -38.33
N GLY A 733 -4.35 15.58 -37.42
CA GLY A 733 -5.62 14.84 -37.45
C GLY A 733 -6.83 15.75 -37.30
N ASN A 734 -6.80 16.69 -36.36
CA ASN A 734 -7.85 17.67 -36.15
C ASN A 734 -7.98 18.69 -37.32
N MET A 735 -6.87 19.08 -37.97
CA MET A 735 -6.92 19.90 -39.16
C MET A 735 -7.50 19.18 -40.38
N LYS A 736 -7.25 17.84 -40.52
CA LYS A 736 -7.88 17.04 -41.57
C LYS A 736 -9.38 16.84 -41.32
N ALA A 737 -9.81 16.61 -40.07
CA ALA A 737 -11.21 16.51 -39.72
C ALA A 737 -11.99 17.84 -39.93
N ALA A 738 -11.37 18.97 -39.57
CA ALA A 738 -11.95 20.30 -39.80
C ALA A 738 -12.01 20.70 -41.28
N ARG A 739 -11.14 20.16 -42.15
CA ARG A 739 -11.22 20.37 -43.61
C ARG A 739 -12.28 19.45 -44.26
N ALA A 740 -12.51 18.26 -43.73
CA ALA A 740 -13.55 17.36 -44.24
C ALA A 740 -14.97 17.87 -43.94
N THR A 741 -15.18 18.53 -42.79
CA THR A 741 -16.47 19.14 -42.41
C THR A 741 -16.76 20.45 -43.19
N LYS A 742 -15.75 21.15 -43.72
CA LYS A 742 -15.95 22.33 -44.61
C LYS A 742 -16.16 22.00 -46.10
N ALA A 743 -15.87 20.76 -46.52
CA ALA A 743 -16.09 20.32 -47.91
C ALA A 743 -17.46 19.67 -48.13
N GLY A 744 -18.22 19.41 -47.03
CA GLY A 744 -19.57 18.84 -47.11
C GLY A 744 -20.72 19.85 -47.05
N THR A 745 -20.44 21.14 -47.08
CA THR A 745 -21.44 22.22 -47.09
C THR A 745 -21.12 23.23 -48.23
N LYS A 746 -21.14 22.72 -49.45
CA LYS A 746 -21.29 23.52 -50.66
C LYS A 746 -22.20 22.78 -51.65
#